data_17cdb93e7d0347d0b55d8c51d4145227
#
_entry.id   17cdb93e7d0347d0b55d8c51d4145227
#
_cell.length_a   1.000
_cell.length_b   1.000
_cell.length_c   1.000
_cell.angle_alpha   90.00
_cell.angle_beta   90.00
_cell.angle_gamma   90.00
#
_symmetry.space_group_name_H-M   'P 1'
#
loop_
_entity.id
_entity.type
_entity.pdbx_description
1 polymer ?
#
loop_
_entity_poly.entity_id
_entity_poly.type
_entity_poly.pdbx_seq_one_letter_code
_entity_poly.pdbx_strand_id
1 'polypeptide(L)'
;MDRTLTLLASAFALATGHPVLLAEEKPVDFAREILPVLSDKCFVCHGPDTRKKDLVRLDSFEGATRDLDGYKAINPEALGESEIIARINDADDPMPPEDAEKQLTADERKLIERWIKQGGEYAKHWAFVPPVKPTPPSKGHPIDAFVKQQFPKGAGFAKAAGRSTLARRLALVLTGLPPEPELLDSYLSDDSTNAYERLVEQLLADPRYGEHQARYWLDAVRYGDTHGLHLDNKRGIYPYRDWVVRALNNNMPLDRFIEWQLAGDLHPNPSTEQLIATGYVRMNPSTAEGGVIPAEFQAKNNFDRTETLGTVFLGMTMICSRCHTHKYDPITQTEYYELMAFFNNTAEGPLDGNKYEYAPVIKVPRDQATWNDWQQLQSERDLLLAEAALTFQNPQGISSEAKQKWDKADIGTRLAMVVDENGPWKKAGLTIHETAKRLAKRIGDSEKAFTTTLVAKELGKPRETRLLQRGEYNLPTGDPLQPGVLNVMGSLPKGAPRNRLGLAKWLTSRDQPVVARVLVNRIWQRVFGEGLVRTPEDFGLQGEQPTHPELLDWLAVELQDSNWDLKHMLRLMVRSETFRQSSALRPALNDPENKLFARGPRYRLDAEVLRDIALWASELLDPHMGGEGVKPYQPAGMWKALSHPASNTKNYKADTGRMVYRRSLYVYWKRTSPHPMMTLFDAPNRETSCVKRSRTNTPLQSLGLLNETQRVEMARMFAERLLKERATDDQRLDLLFTLLACREPNPAEREACNRLLDSMRKRYAESGNDADALLNTGEVPRDKTLNATDHAAWTQLTATALASDLALMLF
;
A
#
# COMPACT_ATOMS: atom_id res chain seq x y z
N MET A 1 -75.38 -5.67 -62.41
CA MET A 1 -76.37 -5.70 -61.35
C MET A 1 -75.64 -5.17 -60.15
N ASP A 2 -75.68 -3.86 -59.95
CA ASP A 2 -76.46 -3.13 -58.96
C ASP A 2 -75.88 -3.27 -57.51
N ARG A 3 -75.61 -2.26 -56.81
CA ARG A 3 -76.13 -0.87 -56.67
C ARG A 3 -75.12 -0.08 -55.79
N THR A 4 -74.96 1.19 -56.24
CA THR A 4 -74.50 2.36 -55.46
C THR A 4 -75.22 2.56 -54.13
N LEU A 5 -74.52 3.01 -53.13
CA LEU A 5 -75.07 3.87 -52.07
C LEU A 5 -73.93 4.75 -51.51
N THR A 6 -74.09 6.02 -51.76
CA THR A 6 -73.35 7.18 -51.22
C THR A 6 -73.84 7.49 -49.82
N LEU A 7 -72.94 7.70 -48.87
CA LEU A 7 -73.25 8.37 -47.60
C LEU A 7 -72.10 9.31 -47.22
N LEU A 8 -72.40 10.58 -47.12
CA LEU A 8 -71.65 11.69 -46.54
C LEU A 8 -71.44 11.37 -45.06
N ALA A 9 -70.19 11.52 -44.59
CA ALA A 9 -69.89 11.64 -43.17
C ALA A 9 -68.85 12.73 -42.95
N SER A 10 -69.25 13.67 -42.11
CA SER A 10 -68.62 14.90 -41.75
C SER A 10 -67.27 14.73 -41.12
N ALA A 11 -66.30 15.51 -41.50
CA ALA A 11 -64.98 15.60 -40.83
C ALA A 11 -65.12 16.24 -39.45
N PHE A 12 -64.85 15.42 -38.39
CA PHE A 12 -64.56 15.94 -37.06
C PHE A 12 -63.02 15.79 -36.89
N ALA A 13 -62.29 16.91 -36.92
CA ALA A 13 -60.88 16.98 -36.58
C ALA A 13 -60.72 16.83 -35.05
N LEU A 14 -60.42 15.64 -34.57
CA LEU A 14 -59.89 15.45 -33.23
C LEU A 14 -58.42 15.80 -33.23
N ALA A 15 -58.12 16.99 -32.67
CA ALA A 15 -56.75 17.34 -32.27
C ALA A 15 -56.33 16.41 -31.13
N THR A 16 -55.63 15.31 -31.43
CA THR A 16 -54.91 14.53 -30.44
C THR A 16 -53.67 15.31 -30.05
N GLY A 17 -53.79 16.11 -28.99
CA GLY A 17 -52.64 16.62 -28.26
C GLY A 17 -51.86 15.42 -27.70
N HIS A 18 -50.75 15.09 -28.32
CA HIS A 18 -49.75 14.26 -27.71
C HIS A 18 -49.25 15.02 -26.49
N PRO A 19 -49.26 14.45 -25.25
CA PRO A 19 -48.49 15.02 -24.19
C PRO A 19 -47.04 14.92 -24.63
N VAL A 20 -46.37 16.06 -24.77
CA VAL A 20 -44.89 16.12 -24.78
C VAL A 20 -44.48 15.54 -23.46
N LEU A 21 -44.03 14.30 -23.47
CA LEU A 21 -43.29 13.73 -22.37
C LEU A 21 -42.06 14.63 -22.22
N LEU A 22 -42.15 15.60 -21.30
CA LEU A 22 -40.96 16.23 -20.72
C LEU A 22 -40.11 15.07 -20.21
N ALA A 23 -38.93 14.90 -20.79
CA ALA A 23 -37.95 13.97 -20.27
C ALA A 23 -37.83 14.32 -18.78
N GLU A 24 -38.15 13.38 -17.89
CA GLU A 24 -37.94 13.54 -16.45
C GLU A 24 -36.45 13.87 -16.28
N GLU A 25 -36.15 15.06 -15.78
CA GLU A 25 -34.79 15.45 -15.48
C GLU A 25 -34.23 14.43 -14.46
N LYS A 26 -33.09 13.88 -14.77
CA LYS A 26 -32.41 12.93 -13.87
C LYS A 26 -32.34 13.51 -12.46
N PRO A 27 -32.77 12.77 -11.41
CA PRO A 27 -32.63 13.24 -10.04
C PRO A 27 -31.18 13.64 -9.74
N VAL A 28 -30.99 14.74 -9.02
CA VAL A 28 -29.69 15.22 -8.60
C VAL A 28 -29.20 14.33 -7.46
N ASP A 29 -28.00 13.78 -7.59
CA ASP A 29 -27.35 13.02 -6.54
C ASP A 29 -26.67 13.98 -5.55
N PHE A 30 -27.27 14.20 -4.39
CA PHE A 30 -26.72 15.11 -3.38
C PHE A 30 -25.26 14.76 -3.02
N ALA A 31 -24.99 13.49 -2.73
CA ALA A 31 -23.68 13.07 -2.25
C ALA A 31 -22.54 13.22 -3.30
N ARG A 32 -22.90 13.13 -4.59
CA ARG A 32 -21.93 13.19 -5.70
C ARG A 32 -21.89 14.54 -6.42
N GLU A 33 -23.00 15.26 -6.46
CA GLU A 33 -23.12 16.47 -7.28
C GLU A 33 -23.21 17.75 -6.42
N ILE A 34 -23.94 17.74 -5.30
CA ILE A 34 -24.17 18.92 -4.45
C ILE A 34 -23.15 19.04 -3.33
N LEU A 35 -22.96 17.96 -2.56
CA LEU A 35 -22.09 17.98 -1.37
C LEU A 35 -20.66 18.44 -1.68
N PRO A 36 -20.01 18.05 -2.80
CA PRO A 36 -18.71 18.59 -3.18
C PRO A 36 -18.72 20.10 -3.40
N VAL A 37 -19.77 20.66 -4.02
CA VAL A 37 -19.90 22.11 -4.25
C VAL A 37 -20.09 22.85 -2.91
N LEU A 38 -20.98 22.37 -2.05
CA LEU A 38 -21.18 22.94 -0.71
C LEU A 38 -19.91 22.88 0.14
N SER A 39 -19.21 21.75 0.12
CA SER A 39 -17.97 21.56 0.83
C SER A 39 -16.87 22.50 0.37
N ASP A 40 -16.69 22.64 -0.93
CA ASP A 40 -15.63 23.46 -1.54
C ASP A 40 -15.84 24.97 -1.35
N LYS A 41 -17.10 25.44 -1.39
CA LYS A 41 -17.44 26.87 -1.51
C LYS A 41 -18.23 27.45 -0.36
N CYS A 42 -18.94 26.62 0.43
CA CYS A 42 -19.83 27.08 1.48
C CYS A 42 -19.36 26.67 2.88
N PHE A 43 -18.78 25.48 3.06
CA PHE A 43 -18.42 24.96 4.40
C PHE A 43 -17.29 25.72 5.08
N VAL A 44 -16.57 26.57 4.35
CA VAL A 44 -15.60 27.51 4.95
C VAL A 44 -16.23 28.36 6.05
N CYS A 45 -17.50 28.79 5.86
CA CYS A 45 -18.29 29.57 6.81
C CYS A 45 -19.50 28.79 7.37
N HIS A 46 -20.08 27.88 6.59
CA HIS A 46 -21.34 27.18 6.86
C HIS A 46 -21.19 25.67 7.10
N GLY A 47 -20.01 25.23 7.50
CA GLY A 47 -19.66 23.82 7.71
C GLY A 47 -19.78 23.32 9.16
N PRO A 48 -19.30 22.09 9.45
CA PRO A 48 -19.42 21.45 10.77
C PRO A 48 -18.75 22.22 11.91
N ASP A 49 -17.70 23.01 11.64
CA ASP A 49 -16.97 23.79 12.66
C ASP A 49 -17.54 25.22 12.89
N THR A 50 -18.70 25.52 12.30
CA THR A 50 -19.34 26.84 12.42
C THR A 50 -19.77 27.10 13.87
N ARG A 51 -19.12 28.05 14.54
CA ARG A 51 -19.37 28.41 15.95
C ARG A 51 -20.31 29.60 16.13
N LYS A 52 -20.52 30.39 15.09
CA LYS A 52 -21.43 31.54 15.14
C LYS A 52 -22.87 31.04 15.10
N LYS A 53 -23.65 31.36 16.14
CA LYS A 53 -25.04 30.92 16.30
C LYS A 53 -26.00 31.55 15.29
N ASP A 54 -25.61 32.69 14.73
CA ASP A 54 -26.35 33.48 13.74
C ASP A 54 -26.09 33.02 12.28
N LEU A 55 -25.08 32.13 12.07
CA LEU A 55 -24.85 31.55 10.75
C LEU A 55 -25.59 30.19 10.61
N VAL A 56 -26.16 30.00 9.44
CA VAL A 56 -26.75 28.72 9.05
C VAL A 56 -25.66 27.67 8.85
N ARG A 57 -25.96 26.41 9.13
CA ARG A 57 -25.11 25.30 8.77
C ARG A 57 -25.69 24.61 7.54
N LEU A 58 -24.84 24.36 6.52
CA LEU A 58 -25.23 23.68 5.28
C LEU A 58 -24.66 22.24 5.19
N ASP A 59 -24.01 21.77 6.23
CA ASP A 59 -23.45 20.43 6.30
C ASP A 59 -24.47 19.35 6.74
N SER A 60 -25.66 19.77 7.19
CA SER A 60 -26.73 18.89 7.62
C SER A 60 -28.10 19.45 7.27
N PHE A 61 -29.07 18.58 7.00
CA PHE A 61 -30.46 18.97 6.75
C PHE A 61 -31.05 19.78 7.90
N GLU A 62 -30.81 19.35 9.16
CA GLU A 62 -31.28 20.08 10.36
C GLU A 62 -30.69 21.51 10.40
N GLY A 63 -29.40 21.66 10.11
CA GLY A 63 -28.75 22.97 10.06
C GLY A 63 -29.28 23.88 8.96
N ALA A 64 -29.50 23.33 7.77
CA ALA A 64 -29.98 24.08 6.60
C ALA A 64 -31.47 24.47 6.68
N THR A 65 -32.28 23.69 7.42
CA THR A 65 -33.73 23.96 7.58
C THR A 65 -34.06 24.69 8.88
N ARG A 66 -33.03 25.01 9.70
CA ARG A 66 -33.20 25.77 10.94
C ARG A 66 -33.76 27.15 10.63
N ASP A 67 -34.79 27.57 11.36
CA ASP A 67 -35.34 28.93 11.28
C ASP A 67 -34.38 29.94 11.94
N LEU A 68 -34.05 30.99 11.21
CA LEU A 68 -33.22 32.12 11.64
C LEU A 68 -34.02 33.39 11.49
N ASP A 69 -34.81 33.72 12.49
CA ASP A 69 -35.62 34.93 12.56
C ASP A 69 -36.55 35.12 11.33
N GLY A 70 -37.15 34.02 10.87
CA GLY A 70 -38.17 34.02 9.81
C GLY A 70 -37.71 33.59 8.42
N TYR A 71 -36.42 33.18 8.25
CA TYR A 71 -35.94 32.58 7.01
C TYR A 71 -35.15 31.28 7.26
N LYS A 72 -35.17 30.40 6.25
CA LYS A 72 -34.49 29.12 6.25
C LYS A 72 -33.59 29.02 5.02
N ALA A 73 -32.36 28.54 5.15
CA ALA A 73 -31.51 28.33 3.98
C ALA A 73 -32.19 27.40 2.96
N ILE A 74 -32.79 26.31 3.45
CA ILE A 74 -33.69 25.45 2.68
C ILE A 74 -35.03 25.43 3.41
N ASN A 75 -36.08 25.84 2.68
CA ASN A 75 -37.45 25.82 3.20
C ASN A 75 -38.21 24.60 2.64
N PRO A 76 -38.34 23.48 3.43
CA PRO A 76 -39.00 22.27 2.93
C PRO A 76 -40.46 22.43 2.61
N GLU A 77 -41.12 23.47 3.19
CA GLU A 77 -42.56 23.77 3.01
C GLU A 77 -42.80 24.59 1.73
N ALA A 78 -41.80 25.39 1.33
CA ALA A 78 -41.84 26.23 0.14
C ALA A 78 -40.46 26.32 -0.51
N LEU A 79 -40.05 25.27 -1.22
CA LEU A 79 -38.69 25.09 -1.76
C LEU A 79 -38.21 26.27 -2.60
N GLY A 80 -39.13 26.96 -3.34
CA GLY A 80 -38.81 28.15 -4.12
C GLY A 80 -38.49 29.40 -3.30
N GLU A 81 -38.82 29.39 -1.97
CA GLU A 81 -38.54 30.46 -1.01
C GLU A 81 -37.32 30.18 -0.16
N SER A 82 -36.50 29.19 -0.55
CA SER A 82 -35.24 28.85 0.15
C SER A 82 -34.24 29.99 -0.01
N GLU A 83 -33.74 30.54 1.11
CA GLU A 83 -32.80 31.67 1.16
C GLU A 83 -31.52 31.41 0.34
N ILE A 84 -31.04 30.17 0.27
CA ILE A 84 -29.88 29.81 -0.53
C ILE A 84 -30.05 30.14 -2.03
N ILE A 85 -31.28 29.97 -2.58
CA ILE A 85 -31.57 30.31 -3.99
C ILE A 85 -31.48 31.82 -4.20
N ALA A 86 -32.06 32.62 -3.27
CA ALA A 86 -31.98 34.07 -3.33
C ALA A 86 -30.52 34.53 -3.26
N ARG A 87 -29.77 34.06 -2.28
CA ARG A 87 -28.38 34.50 -1.99
C ARG A 87 -27.37 34.11 -3.07
N ILE A 88 -27.48 32.94 -3.70
CA ILE A 88 -26.55 32.55 -4.78
C ILE A 88 -26.79 33.32 -6.09
N ASN A 89 -27.94 33.97 -6.22
CA ASN A 89 -28.33 34.77 -7.39
C ASN A 89 -28.38 36.28 -7.12
N ASP A 90 -28.16 36.71 -5.88
CA ASP A 90 -28.13 38.12 -5.50
C ASP A 90 -26.92 38.81 -6.15
N ALA A 91 -27.13 39.98 -6.69
CA ALA A 91 -26.09 40.78 -7.34
C ALA A 91 -25.40 41.77 -6.36
N ASP A 92 -26.11 42.15 -5.30
CA ASP A 92 -25.64 43.17 -4.34
C ASP A 92 -25.03 42.57 -3.09
N ASP A 93 -25.48 41.33 -2.68
CA ASP A 93 -25.00 40.62 -1.52
C ASP A 93 -24.92 39.09 -1.80
N PRO A 94 -24.05 38.69 -2.73
CA PRO A 94 -24.00 37.33 -3.22
C PRO A 94 -23.40 36.36 -2.17
N MET A 95 -23.76 35.07 -2.30
CA MET A 95 -23.08 33.95 -1.61
C MET A 95 -22.51 32.97 -2.64
N PRO A 96 -21.20 32.64 -2.58
CA PRO A 96 -20.19 33.21 -1.66
C PRO A 96 -19.96 34.69 -1.86
N PRO A 97 -19.49 35.43 -0.82
CA PRO A 97 -19.18 36.86 -0.93
C PRO A 97 -18.17 37.14 -2.07
N GLU A 98 -18.20 38.35 -2.66
CA GLU A 98 -17.32 38.70 -3.79
C GLU A 98 -15.83 38.51 -3.52
N ASP A 99 -15.39 38.71 -2.26
CA ASP A 99 -14.01 38.55 -1.81
C ASP A 99 -13.65 37.10 -1.44
N ALA A 100 -14.59 36.15 -1.54
CA ALA A 100 -14.31 34.77 -1.30
C ALA A 100 -13.36 34.20 -2.35
N GLU A 101 -12.39 33.37 -1.90
CA GLU A 101 -11.37 32.75 -2.75
C GLU A 101 -11.98 31.91 -3.88
N LYS A 102 -13.14 31.31 -3.65
CA LYS A 102 -13.83 30.44 -4.61
C LYS A 102 -15.29 30.92 -4.84
N GLN A 103 -15.64 31.08 -6.09
CA GLN A 103 -16.96 31.49 -6.53
C GLN A 103 -17.74 30.36 -7.18
N LEU A 104 -19.09 30.40 -7.12
CA LEU A 104 -19.95 29.46 -7.85
C LEU A 104 -19.95 29.75 -9.36
N THR A 105 -19.77 28.72 -10.16
CA THR A 105 -19.99 28.76 -11.60
C THR A 105 -21.50 28.85 -11.93
N ALA A 106 -21.86 29.29 -13.14
CA ALA A 106 -23.24 29.30 -13.57
C ALA A 106 -23.91 27.91 -13.56
N ASP A 107 -23.16 26.87 -13.86
CA ASP A 107 -23.67 25.50 -13.87
C ASP A 107 -23.87 24.95 -12.45
N GLU A 108 -23.00 25.28 -11.50
CA GLU A 108 -23.16 24.91 -10.08
C GLU A 108 -24.36 25.60 -9.44
N ARG A 109 -24.63 26.91 -9.79
CA ARG A 109 -25.85 27.61 -9.34
C ARG A 109 -27.11 26.88 -9.82
N LYS A 110 -27.19 26.59 -11.13
CA LYS A 110 -28.32 25.82 -11.71
C LYS A 110 -28.46 24.45 -11.09
N LEU A 111 -27.35 23.79 -10.74
CA LEU A 111 -27.34 22.47 -10.11
C LEU A 111 -27.94 22.53 -8.70
N ILE A 112 -27.53 23.51 -7.88
CA ILE A 112 -28.09 23.74 -6.54
C ILE A 112 -29.57 24.07 -6.64
N GLU A 113 -29.99 24.98 -7.56
CA GLU A 113 -31.40 25.28 -7.75
C GLU A 113 -32.23 24.05 -8.14
N ARG A 114 -31.72 23.23 -9.06
CA ARG A 114 -32.38 22.00 -9.47
C ARG A 114 -32.53 21.03 -8.30
N TRP A 115 -31.46 20.83 -7.47
CA TRP A 115 -31.51 20.01 -6.29
C TRP A 115 -32.58 20.49 -5.29
N ILE A 116 -32.62 21.80 -4.99
CA ILE A 116 -33.64 22.38 -4.10
C ILE A 116 -35.03 22.12 -4.66
N LYS A 117 -35.28 22.41 -5.98
CA LYS A 117 -36.57 22.18 -6.63
C LYS A 117 -37.00 20.70 -6.62
N GLN A 118 -36.06 19.75 -6.55
CA GLN A 118 -36.32 18.31 -6.45
C GLN A 118 -36.52 17.83 -4.99
N GLY A 119 -36.52 18.72 -4.00
CA GLY A 119 -36.81 18.37 -2.61
C GLY A 119 -35.71 18.81 -1.62
N GLY A 120 -34.54 19.19 -2.07
CA GLY A 120 -33.43 19.61 -1.20
C GLY A 120 -33.00 18.51 -0.21
N GLU A 121 -33.16 17.23 -0.59
CA GLU A 121 -32.85 16.11 0.28
C GLU A 121 -31.36 15.92 0.46
N TYR A 122 -30.96 15.68 1.70
CA TYR A 122 -29.58 15.38 2.08
C TYR A 122 -29.32 13.87 2.07
N ALA A 123 -28.17 13.47 1.57
CA ALA A 123 -27.69 12.10 1.63
C ALA A 123 -26.31 12.07 2.27
N LYS A 124 -25.95 10.94 2.92
CA LYS A 124 -24.59 10.73 3.40
C LYS A 124 -23.61 10.73 2.23
N HIS A 125 -22.40 11.28 2.45
CA HIS A 125 -21.33 11.16 1.47
C HIS A 125 -21.07 9.70 1.12
N TRP A 126 -20.82 9.41 -0.15
CA TRP A 126 -20.69 8.04 -0.69
C TRP A 126 -19.69 7.19 0.09
N ALA A 127 -18.58 7.79 0.56
CA ALA A 127 -17.55 7.07 1.31
C ALA A 127 -18.05 6.56 2.67
N PHE A 128 -19.05 7.21 3.27
CA PHE A 128 -19.60 6.83 4.58
C PHE A 128 -20.85 5.93 4.51
N VAL A 129 -21.21 5.49 3.31
CA VAL A 129 -22.28 4.51 3.08
C VAL A 129 -21.65 3.14 2.82
N PRO A 130 -22.04 2.06 3.52
CA PRO A 130 -21.52 0.73 3.27
C PRO A 130 -21.63 0.34 1.79
N PRO A 131 -20.58 -0.26 1.18
CA PRO A 131 -20.61 -0.64 -0.23
C PRO A 131 -21.64 -1.74 -0.46
N VAL A 132 -22.38 -1.61 -1.55
CA VAL A 132 -23.31 -2.64 -2.03
C VAL A 132 -22.75 -3.18 -3.34
N LYS A 133 -22.76 -4.50 -3.54
CA LYS A 133 -22.22 -5.12 -4.76
C LYS A 133 -23.16 -4.87 -5.95
N PRO A 134 -22.85 -3.98 -6.88
CA PRO A 134 -23.71 -3.74 -8.04
C PRO A 134 -23.60 -4.92 -9.02
N THR A 135 -24.67 -5.14 -9.78
CA THR A 135 -24.65 -6.14 -10.87
C THR A 135 -23.81 -5.60 -12.04
N PRO A 136 -22.83 -6.35 -12.55
CA PRO A 136 -22.10 -5.92 -13.74
C PRO A 136 -23.03 -5.59 -14.91
N PRO A 137 -22.81 -4.45 -15.62
CA PRO A 137 -23.74 -3.97 -16.65
C PRO A 137 -23.79 -4.83 -17.91
N SER A 138 -22.86 -5.80 -18.08
CA SER A 138 -22.85 -6.76 -19.18
C SER A 138 -22.24 -8.10 -18.76
N LYS A 139 -22.49 -9.14 -19.55
CA LYS A 139 -21.85 -10.45 -19.37
C LYS A 139 -20.35 -10.37 -19.66
N GLY A 140 -19.57 -11.21 -19.02
CA GLY A 140 -18.11 -11.32 -19.21
C GLY A 140 -17.35 -10.97 -17.94
N HIS A 141 -16.14 -10.43 -18.09
CA HIS A 141 -15.30 -10.08 -16.96
C HIS A 141 -15.86 -8.83 -16.25
N PRO A 142 -16.12 -8.88 -14.94
CA PRO A 142 -16.81 -7.79 -14.21
C PRO A 142 -16.09 -6.43 -14.35
N ILE A 143 -14.76 -6.41 -14.19
CA ILE A 143 -13.97 -5.17 -14.32
C ILE A 143 -14.19 -4.54 -15.71
N ASP A 144 -14.12 -5.36 -16.75
CA ASP A 144 -14.25 -4.88 -18.14
C ASP A 144 -15.66 -4.35 -18.43
N ALA A 145 -16.68 -4.94 -17.83
CA ALA A 145 -18.06 -4.49 -17.95
C ALA A 145 -18.23 -3.08 -17.37
N PHE A 146 -17.75 -2.82 -16.15
CA PHE A 146 -17.84 -1.51 -15.53
C PHE A 146 -16.96 -0.46 -16.20
N VAL A 147 -15.73 -0.82 -16.59
CA VAL A 147 -14.84 0.10 -17.31
C VAL A 147 -15.44 0.52 -18.65
N LYS A 148 -15.97 -0.43 -19.41
CA LYS A 148 -16.60 -0.15 -20.71
C LYS A 148 -17.83 0.74 -20.61
N GLN A 149 -18.56 0.69 -19.51
CA GLN A 149 -19.74 1.54 -19.25
C GLN A 149 -19.40 3.03 -19.29
N GLN A 150 -18.18 3.41 -18.90
CA GLN A 150 -17.71 4.80 -18.87
C GLN A 150 -17.14 5.28 -20.21
N PHE A 151 -17.05 4.41 -21.23
CA PHE A 151 -16.49 4.81 -22.52
C PHE A 151 -17.44 5.73 -23.27
N PRO A 152 -16.92 6.77 -23.95
CA PRO A 152 -17.70 7.54 -24.89
C PRO A 152 -18.35 6.67 -25.97
N LYS A 153 -19.52 7.09 -26.48
CA LYS A 153 -20.25 6.35 -27.51
C LYS A 153 -19.35 6.02 -28.72
N GLY A 154 -19.28 4.74 -29.06
CA GLY A 154 -18.46 4.25 -30.16
C GLY A 154 -16.99 3.95 -29.79
N ALA A 155 -16.56 4.25 -28.56
CA ALA A 155 -15.28 3.82 -28.07
C ALA A 155 -15.32 2.37 -27.54
N GLY A 156 -14.17 1.72 -27.55
CA GLY A 156 -13.96 0.37 -27.02
C GLY A 156 -12.55 0.24 -26.45
N PHE A 157 -12.21 -0.92 -25.95
CA PHE A 157 -10.86 -1.23 -25.52
C PHE A 157 -9.83 -1.06 -26.65
N ALA A 158 -8.58 -0.73 -26.29
CA ALA A 158 -7.47 -0.82 -27.23
C ALA A 158 -7.23 -2.28 -27.64
N LYS A 159 -6.48 -2.48 -28.73
CA LYS A 159 -6.01 -3.84 -29.08
C LYS A 159 -5.23 -4.45 -27.89
N ALA A 160 -5.30 -5.76 -27.73
CA ALA A 160 -4.46 -6.46 -26.76
C ALA A 160 -2.98 -6.17 -27.01
N ALA A 161 -2.20 -6.01 -25.96
CA ALA A 161 -0.75 -5.96 -26.06
C ALA A 161 -0.17 -7.30 -26.55
N GLY A 162 1.01 -7.28 -27.15
CA GLY A 162 1.69 -8.50 -27.57
C GLY A 162 2.04 -9.40 -26.37
N ARG A 163 2.15 -10.71 -26.59
CA ARG A 163 2.41 -11.71 -25.54
C ARG A 163 3.64 -11.38 -24.72
N SER A 164 4.75 -11.00 -25.34
CA SER A 164 5.99 -10.61 -24.66
C SER A 164 5.83 -9.36 -23.78
N THR A 165 5.10 -8.34 -24.26
CA THR A 165 4.75 -7.16 -23.47
C THR A 165 3.89 -7.54 -22.26
N LEU A 166 2.91 -8.44 -22.44
CA LEU A 166 2.06 -8.92 -21.35
C LEU A 166 2.86 -9.69 -20.31
N ALA A 167 3.79 -10.56 -20.72
CA ALA A 167 4.65 -11.31 -19.81
C ALA A 167 5.51 -10.35 -18.95
N ARG A 168 6.15 -9.37 -19.58
CA ARG A 168 6.95 -8.36 -18.88
C ARG A 168 6.10 -7.52 -17.91
N ARG A 169 4.98 -6.98 -18.39
CA ARG A 169 4.05 -6.18 -17.57
C ARG A 169 3.58 -6.94 -16.34
N LEU A 170 3.15 -8.18 -16.55
CA LEU A 170 2.66 -9.05 -15.49
C LEU A 170 3.74 -9.34 -14.44
N ALA A 171 4.95 -9.73 -14.88
CA ALA A 171 6.05 -10.03 -13.99
C ALA A 171 6.47 -8.80 -13.17
N LEU A 172 6.58 -7.62 -13.80
CA LEU A 172 6.91 -6.37 -13.10
C LEU A 172 5.83 -5.95 -12.08
N VAL A 173 4.55 -6.16 -12.37
CA VAL A 173 3.44 -5.83 -11.45
C VAL A 173 3.40 -6.81 -10.27
N LEU A 174 3.66 -8.08 -10.50
CA LEU A 174 3.53 -9.11 -9.46
C LEU A 174 4.81 -9.30 -8.64
N THR A 175 5.98 -9.35 -9.29
CA THR A 175 7.27 -9.68 -8.65
C THR A 175 8.30 -8.55 -8.65
N GLY A 176 8.07 -7.48 -9.42
CA GLY A 176 8.97 -6.33 -9.56
C GLY A 176 10.23 -6.61 -10.36
N LEU A 177 10.30 -7.74 -11.06
CA LEU A 177 11.40 -8.13 -11.94
C LEU A 177 10.85 -8.60 -13.29
N PRO A 178 11.62 -8.51 -14.38
CA PRO A 178 11.26 -9.21 -15.61
C PRO A 178 11.13 -10.72 -15.39
N PRO A 179 10.39 -11.45 -16.25
CA PRO A 179 10.33 -12.90 -16.15
C PRO A 179 11.69 -13.51 -16.45
N GLU A 180 12.02 -14.63 -15.79
CA GLU A 180 13.20 -15.42 -16.15
C GLU A 180 13.09 -15.88 -17.60
N PRO A 181 14.22 -15.97 -18.34
CA PRO A 181 14.22 -16.34 -19.76
C PRO A 181 13.48 -17.65 -20.05
N GLU A 182 13.66 -18.67 -19.22
CA GLU A 182 13.02 -19.98 -19.37
C GLU A 182 11.51 -19.89 -19.18
N LEU A 183 11.05 -19.05 -18.24
CA LEU A 183 9.62 -18.81 -18.03
C LEU A 183 9.01 -18.04 -19.21
N LEU A 184 9.74 -17.07 -19.75
CA LEU A 184 9.34 -16.31 -20.92
C LEU A 184 9.21 -17.21 -22.15
N ASP A 185 10.22 -18.02 -22.43
CA ASP A 185 10.25 -18.96 -23.57
C ASP A 185 9.14 -20.00 -23.46
N SER A 186 8.93 -20.56 -22.26
CA SER A 186 7.83 -21.50 -22.00
C SER A 186 6.47 -20.86 -22.27
N TYR A 187 6.27 -19.62 -21.86
CA TYR A 187 5.02 -18.90 -22.11
C TYR A 187 4.83 -18.55 -23.59
N LEU A 188 5.89 -18.06 -24.28
CA LEU A 188 5.79 -17.64 -25.67
C LEU A 188 5.57 -18.82 -26.63
N SER A 189 6.09 -20.01 -26.31
CA SER A 189 5.92 -21.25 -27.10
C SER A 189 4.60 -22.01 -26.80
N ASP A 190 3.87 -21.60 -25.75
CA ASP A 190 2.64 -22.26 -25.35
C ASP A 190 1.42 -21.64 -26.04
N ASP A 191 0.91 -22.31 -27.07
CA ASP A 191 -0.26 -21.87 -27.87
C ASP A 191 -1.62 -22.22 -27.23
N SER A 192 -1.63 -22.82 -26.05
CA SER A 192 -2.90 -23.18 -25.40
C SER A 192 -3.65 -21.94 -24.90
N THR A 193 -4.97 -22.03 -24.86
CA THR A 193 -5.87 -20.92 -24.46
C THR A 193 -5.66 -20.43 -23.04
N ASN A 194 -5.08 -21.23 -22.14
CA ASN A 194 -4.84 -20.93 -20.75
C ASN A 194 -3.34 -20.66 -20.43
N ALA A 195 -2.51 -20.41 -21.45
CA ALA A 195 -1.09 -20.09 -21.26
C ALA A 195 -0.88 -18.85 -20.38
N TYR A 196 -1.66 -17.79 -20.60
CA TYR A 196 -1.59 -16.57 -19.80
C TYR A 196 -1.99 -16.80 -18.33
N GLU A 197 -3.04 -17.57 -18.09
CA GLU A 197 -3.50 -17.94 -16.76
C GLU A 197 -2.44 -18.72 -15.99
N ARG A 198 -1.74 -19.67 -16.65
CA ARG A 198 -0.62 -20.38 -16.01
C ARG A 198 0.53 -19.46 -15.65
N LEU A 199 0.87 -18.51 -16.51
CA LEU A 199 1.89 -17.49 -16.20
C LEU A 199 1.49 -16.65 -14.97
N VAL A 200 0.22 -16.25 -14.86
CA VAL A 200 -0.30 -15.54 -13.68
C VAL A 200 -0.10 -16.36 -12.42
N GLU A 201 -0.47 -17.64 -12.40
CA GLU A 201 -0.34 -18.50 -11.22
C GLU A 201 1.12 -18.74 -10.82
N GLN A 202 2.01 -18.95 -11.81
CA GLN A 202 3.43 -19.12 -11.57
C GLN A 202 4.04 -17.88 -10.90
N LEU A 203 3.72 -16.68 -11.38
CA LEU A 203 4.20 -15.42 -10.82
C LEU A 203 3.59 -15.10 -9.44
N LEU A 204 2.34 -15.48 -9.18
CA LEU A 204 1.71 -15.36 -7.85
C LEU A 204 2.29 -16.35 -6.84
N ALA A 205 2.85 -17.48 -7.29
CA ALA A 205 3.52 -18.46 -6.45
C ALA A 205 5.00 -18.14 -6.20
N ASP A 206 5.60 -17.24 -6.97
CA ASP A 206 7.00 -16.84 -6.85
C ASP A 206 7.24 -16.12 -5.50
N PRO A 207 8.25 -16.50 -4.70
CA PRO A 207 8.54 -15.85 -3.41
C PRO A 207 8.89 -14.36 -3.55
N ARG A 208 9.36 -13.92 -4.72
CA ARG A 208 9.62 -12.50 -5.03
C ARG A 208 8.34 -11.65 -5.03
N TYR A 209 7.16 -12.27 -5.15
CA TYR A 209 5.86 -11.63 -5.03
C TYR A 209 5.71 -10.90 -3.68
N GLY A 210 5.94 -11.59 -2.56
CA GLY A 210 5.81 -10.98 -1.25
C GLY A 210 6.79 -9.82 -1.03
N GLU A 211 8.02 -9.93 -1.51
CA GLU A 211 9.02 -8.85 -1.45
C GLU A 211 8.55 -7.61 -2.22
N HIS A 212 8.02 -7.80 -3.43
CA HIS A 212 7.53 -6.70 -4.26
C HIS A 212 6.30 -6.03 -3.64
N GLN A 213 5.30 -6.81 -3.22
CA GLN A 213 4.06 -6.28 -2.64
C GLN A 213 4.27 -5.64 -1.25
N ALA A 214 5.24 -6.12 -0.47
CA ALA A 214 5.56 -5.57 0.84
C ALA A 214 6.01 -4.10 0.79
N ARG A 215 6.68 -3.66 -0.28
CA ARG A 215 7.17 -2.27 -0.42
C ARG A 215 6.04 -1.24 -0.23
N TYR A 216 4.90 -1.46 -0.86
CA TYR A 216 3.75 -0.57 -0.77
C TYR A 216 3.18 -0.49 0.65
N TRP A 217 3.17 -1.62 1.35
CA TRP A 217 2.73 -1.65 2.75
C TRP A 217 3.71 -0.94 3.68
N LEU A 218 5.02 -1.17 3.49
CA LEU A 218 6.07 -0.56 4.30
C LEU A 218 6.14 0.96 4.16
N ASP A 219 5.78 1.51 3.00
CA ASP A 219 5.61 2.96 2.81
C ASP A 219 4.40 3.48 3.59
N ALA A 220 3.27 2.80 3.47
CA ALA A 220 2.04 3.19 4.14
C ALA A 220 2.22 3.22 5.67
N VAL A 221 2.94 2.24 6.23
CA VAL A 221 3.19 2.13 7.67
C VAL A 221 4.48 2.83 8.12
N ARG A 222 5.14 3.59 7.24
CA ARG A 222 6.37 4.37 7.51
C ARG A 222 7.51 3.56 8.14
N TYR A 223 7.73 2.33 7.62
CA TYR A 223 8.82 1.48 8.09
C TYR A 223 10.20 2.17 7.98
N GLY A 224 11.04 2.03 9.00
CA GLY A 224 12.43 2.50 8.99
C GLY A 224 13.29 1.73 9.99
N ASP A 225 14.57 1.52 9.66
CA ASP A 225 15.54 0.81 10.49
C ASP A 225 16.12 1.69 11.60
N THR A 226 15.68 2.97 11.69
CA THR A 226 16.12 3.95 12.68
C THR A 226 14.95 4.63 13.37
N HIS A 227 15.23 5.30 14.51
CA HIS A 227 14.21 5.99 15.30
C HIS A 227 13.55 7.17 14.58
N GLY A 228 14.32 7.93 13.78
CA GLY A 228 13.81 9.01 12.93
C GLY A 228 13.93 10.42 13.49
N LEU A 229 14.08 10.59 14.80
CA LEU A 229 14.21 11.89 15.44
C LEU A 229 15.55 12.02 16.16
N HIS A 230 16.05 13.29 16.30
CA HIS A 230 17.27 13.68 16.99
C HIS A 230 18.50 12.83 16.62
N LEU A 231 18.88 11.82 17.43
CA LEU A 231 20.04 10.97 17.15
C LEU A 231 19.79 10.03 15.95
N ASP A 232 18.55 9.72 15.63
CA ASP A 232 18.18 8.78 14.59
C ASP A 232 19.00 7.49 14.65
N ASN A 233 19.08 6.92 15.86
CA ASN A 233 19.82 5.69 16.13
C ASN A 233 19.12 4.46 15.52
N LYS A 234 19.91 3.41 15.30
CA LYS A 234 19.42 2.09 14.86
C LYS A 234 18.44 1.51 15.86
N ARG A 235 17.36 0.87 15.36
CA ARG A 235 16.36 0.16 16.18
C ARG A 235 16.07 -1.24 15.67
N GLY A 236 15.67 -2.15 16.58
CA GLY A 236 15.36 -3.55 16.30
C GLY A 236 13.94 -3.76 15.81
N ILE A 237 13.64 -3.50 14.52
CA ILE A 237 12.28 -3.60 13.97
C ILE A 237 12.19 -4.38 12.65
N TYR A 238 13.31 -4.72 12.00
CA TYR A 238 13.30 -5.37 10.70
C TYR A 238 12.56 -6.73 10.64
N PRO A 239 12.42 -7.51 11.72
CA PRO A 239 11.62 -8.73 11.67
C PRO A 239 10.16 -8.50 11.32
N TYR A 240 9.61 -7.29 11.59
CA TYR A 240 8.28 -6.90 11.12
C TYR A 240 8.23 -6.81 9.58
N ARG A 241 9.23 -6.21 8.92
CA ARG A 241 9.32 -6.20 7.44
C ARG A 241 9.30 -7.63 6.88
N ASP A 242 10.09 -8.51 7.48
CA ASP A 242 10.21 -9.90 7.05
C ASP A 242 8.89 -10.67 7.29
N TRP A 243 8.18 -10.36 8.38
CA TRP A 243 6.83 -10.87 8.62
C TRP A 243 5.83 -10.41 7.53
N VAL A 244 5.87 -9.14 7.12
CA VAL A 244 5.00 -8.64 6.04
C VAL A 244 5.24 -9.42 4.75
N VAL A 245 6.50 -9.68 4.37
CA VAL A 245 6.85 -10.49 3.19
C VAL A 245 6.26 -11.90 3.28
N ARG A 246 6.45 -12.58 4.44
CA ARG A 246 5.90 -13.93 4.67
C ARG A 246 4.38 -13.96 4.62
N ALA A 247 3.72 -13.01 5.27
CA ALA A 247 2.26 -12.90 5.30
C ALA A 247 1.67 -12.77 3.89
N LEU A 248 2.28 -11.94 3.04
CA LEU A 248 1.84 -11.74 1.66
C LEU A 248 2.13 -12.96 0.77
N ASN A 249 3.31 -13.60 0.91
CA ASN A 249 3.62 -14.83 0.19
C ASN A 249 2.65 -15.96 0.53
N ASN A 250 2.29 -16.09 1.81
CA ASN A 250 1.33 -17.06 2.30
C ASN A 250 -0.14 -16.68 2.03
N ASN A 251 -0.36 -15.58 1.31
CA ASN A 251 -1.69 -15.05 1.01
C ASN A 251 -2.58 -14.92 2.25
N MET A 252 -2.01 -14.39 3.34
CA MET A 252 -2.76 -14.15 4.57
C MET A 252 -3.98 -13.26 4.26
N PRO A 253 -5.21 -13.64 4.64
CA PRO A 253 -6.38 -12.78 4.49
C PRO A 253 -6.15 -11.39 5.06
N LEU A 254 -6.49 -10.33 4.31
CA LEU A 254 -6.15 -8.95 4.70
C LEU A 254 -6.85 -8.50 6.00
N ASP A 255 -8.02 -9.04 6.33
CA ASP A 255 -8.68 -8.82 7.62
C ASP A 255 -7.82 -9.34 8.79
N ARG A 256 -7.31 -10.57 8.68
CA ARG A 256 -6.38 -11.15 9.66
C ARG A 256 -5.04 -10.40 9.69
N PHE A 257 -4.54 -9.98 8.53
CA PHE A 257 -3.34 -9.17 8.41
C PHE A 257 -3.47 -7.83 9.16
N ILE A 258 -4.64 -7.18 9.10
CA ILE A 258 -4.96 -5.96 9.84
C ILE A 258 -5.09 -6.27 11.34
N GLU A 259 -5.85 -7.30 11.71
CA GLU A 259 -6.10 -7.65 13.10
C GLU A 259 -4.80 -7.97 13.85
N TRP A 260 -3.90 -8.76 13.27
CA TRP A 260 -2.65 -9.12 13.93
C TRP A 260 -1.72 -7.92 14.12
N GLN A 261 -1.70 -6.98 13.19
CA GLN A 261 -0.89 -5.76 13.32
C GLN A 261 -1.39 -4.83 14.44
N LEU A 262 -2.70 -4.72 14.58
CA LEU A 262 -3.30 -3.86 15.61
C LEU A 262 -3.35 -4.53 16.98
N ALA A 263 -3.59 -5.83 17.04
CA ALA A 263 -4.03 -6.53 18.24
C ALA A 263 -3.48 -7.97 18.38
N GLY A 264 -2.39 -8.31 17.70
CA GLY A 264 -1.79 -9.65 17.77
C GLY A 264 -1.44 -10.08 19.19
N ASP A 265 -1.04 -9.14 20.05
CA ASP A 265 -0.73 -9.36 21.47
C ASP A 265 -1.98 -9.59 22.36
N LEU A 266 -3.17 -9.33 21.86
CA LEU A 266 -4.44 -9.46 22.59
C LEU A 266 -5.13 -10.81 22.36
N HIS A 267 -4.57 -11.68 21.53
CA HIS A 267 -5.08 -13.03 21.35
C HIS A 267 -4.72 -13.93 22.56
N PRO A 268 -5.55 -14.91 22.88
CA PRO A 268 -5.17 -15.94 23.86
C PRO A 268 -3.93 -16.70 23.40
N ASN A 269 -2.86 -16.70 24.19
CA ASN A 269 -1.58 -17.37 23.87
C ASN A 269 -1.03 -16.97 22.49
N PRO A 270 -0.71 -15.68 22.28
CA PRO A 270 -0.33 -15.17 20.96
C PRO A 270 0.93 -15.87 20.42
N SER A 271 0.88 -16.25 19.15
CA SER A 271 2.03 -16.82 18.45
C SER A 271 3.14 -15.78 18.23
N THR A 272 4.35 -16.24 17.97
CA THR A 272 5.48 -15.36 17.61
C THR A 272 5.14 -14.46 16.41
N GLU A 273 4.45 -14.99 15.40
CA GLU A 273 4.02 -14.19 14.24
C GLU A 273 3.01 -13.10 14.61
N GLN A 274 2.03 -13.41 15.45
CA GLN A 274 1.07 -12.42 15.95
C GLN A 274 1.77 -11.29 16.73
N LEU A 275 2.76 -11.63 17.55
CA LEU A 275 3.55 -10.65 18.29
C LEU A 275 4.41 -9.79 17.34
N ILE A 276 5.12 -10.38 16.36
CA ILE A 276 5.92 -9.62 15.38
C ILE A 276 5.04 -8.65 14.60
N ALA A 277 3.84 -9.07 14.20
CA ALA A 277 2.88 -8.23 13.47
C ALA A 277 2.58 -6.92 14.21
N THR A 278 2.53 -6.94 15.55
CA THR A 278 2.28 -5.73 16.37
C THR A 278 3.39 -4.69 16.28
N GLY A 279 4.50 -5.00 15.63
CA GLY A 279 5.51 -4.01 15.24
C GLY A 279 4.91 -2.81 14.49
N TYR A 280 3.77 -2.97 13.82
CA TYR A 280 2.99 -1.87 13.24
C TYR A 280 2.76 -0.73 14.23
N VAL A 281 2.32 -1.02 15.45
CA VAL A 281 2.05 -0.03 16.50
C VAL A 281 3.31 0.70 16.94
N ARG A 282 4.51 0.11 16.69
CA ARG A 282 5.82 0.63 17.07
C ARG A 282 6.55 1.36 15.94
N MET A 283 5.87 1.62 14.78
CA MET A 283 6.50 2.26 13.61
C MET A 283 6.66 3.78 13.72
N ASN A 284 6.01 4.44 14.67
CA ASN A 284 6.16 5.89 14.85
C ASN A 284 7.64 6.30 15.03
N PRO A 285 8.04 7.48 14.54
CA PRO A 285 9.31 8.10 14.94
C PRO A 285 9.38 8.28 16.46
N SER A 286 10.57 8.17 17.03
CA SER A 286 10.80 8.26 18.47
C SER A 286 12.12 8.96 18.79
N THR A 287 12.30 9.37 20.03
CA THR A 287 13.48 10.07 20.51
C THR A 287 13.74 9.83 22.00
N ALA A 288 14.96 10.12 22.44
CA ALA A 288 15.32 10.32 23.84
C ALA A 288 16.33 11.47 23.95
N GLU A 289 15.98 12.61 23.37
CA GLU A 289 16.77 13.84 23.45
C GLU A 289 16.78 14.39 24.89
N GLY A 290 17.88 15.03 25.26
CA GLY A 290 17.95 15.74 26.56
C GLY A 290 16.95 16.89 26.61
N GLY A 291 16.17 16.99 27.70
CA GLY A 291 15.14 18.02 27.87
C GLY A 291 13.77 17.70 27.26
N VAL A 292 13.58 16.56 26.58
CA VAL A 292 12.26 16.15 26.12
C VAL A 292 11.30 15.89 27.29
N ILE A 293 10.04 16.22 27.10
CA ILE A 293 8.98 16.00 28.08
C ILE A 293 8.27 14.67 27.75
N PRO A 294 8.35 13.65 28.65
CA PRO A 294 7.74 12.35 28.36
C PRO A 294 6.24 12.40 28.06
N ALA A 295 5.49 13.28 28.74
CA ALA A 295 4.06 13.45 28.51
C ALA A 295 3.75 14.00 27.12
N GLU A 296 4.57 14.93 26.61
CA GLU A 296 4.48 15.46 25.25
C GLU A 296 4.67 14.34 24.20
N PHE A 297 5.73 13.53 24.38
CA PHE A 297 6.00 12.44 23.45
C PHE A 297 4.99 11.29 23.54
N GLN A 298 4.39 11.07 24.72
CA GLN A 298 3.25 10.15 24.84
C GLN A 298 2.08 10.62 23.95
N ALA A 299 1.75 11.90 23.98
CA ALA A 299 0.70 12.48 23.14
C ALA A 299 1.09 12.40 21.64
N LYS A 300 2.31 12.81 21.26
CA LYS A 300 2.82 12.77 19.89
C LYS A 300 2.80 11.34 19.30
N ASN A 301 3.23 10.35 20.07
CA ASN A 301 3.19 8.95 19.65
C ASN A 301 1.76 8.46 19.39
N ASN A 302 0.81 8.88 20.24
CA ASN A 302 -0.60 8.52 20.07
C ASN A 302 -1.22 9.25 18.87
N PHE A 303 -0.91 10.52 18.64
CA PHE A 303 -1.34 11.28 17.47
C PHE A 303 -0.86 10.59 16.17
N ASP A 304 0.44 10.29 16.09
CA ASP A 304 1.03 9.62 14.93
C ASP A 304 0.33 8.28 14.61
N ARG A 305 0.02 7.45 15.61
CA ARG A 305 -0.70 6.16 15.44
C ARG A 305 -2.12 6.36 14.97
N THR A 306 -2.82 7.33 15.53
CA THR A 306 -4.22 7.63 15.18
C THR A 306 -4.31 8.17 13.75
N GLU A 307 -3.45 9.11 13.38
CA GLU A 307 -3.41 9.70 12.04
C GLU A 307 -2.94 8.70 10.98
N THR A 308 -1.98 7.82 11.35
CA THR A 308 -1.59 6.70 10.48
C THR A 308 -2.74 5.75 10.24
N LEU A 309 -3.51 5.39 11.29
CA LEU A 309 -4.71 4.56 11.13
C LEU A 309 -5.71 5.26 10.19
N GLY A 310 -5.96 6.56 10.38
CA GLY A 310 -6.81 7.36 9.50
C GLY A 310 -6.37 7.28 8.03
N THR A 311 -5.12 7.59 7.76
CA THR A 311 -4.57 7.58 6.40
C THR A 311 -4.53 6.17 5.81
N VAL A 312 -4.06 5.16 6.59
CA VAL A 312 -3.79 3.82 6.05
C VAL A 312 -5.05 2.99 5.89
N PHE A 313 -6.01 3.06 6.80
CA PHE A 313 -7.19 2.20 6.73
C PHE A 313 -8.46 2.95 6.34
N LEU A 314 -8.59 4.20 6.79
CA LEU A 314 -9.82 4.97 6.54
C LEU A 314 -9.72 5.90 5.33
N GLY A 315 -8.51 6.10 4.77
CA GLY A 315 -8.32 7.08 3.69
C GLY A 315 -8.81 8.47 4.10
N MET A 316 -8.48 8.90 5.32
CA MET A 316 -8.93 10.18 5.90
C MET A 316 -7.75 10.96 6.45
N THR A 317 -7.75 12.27 6.22
CA THR A 317 -6.81 13.21 6.84
C THR A 317 -7.37 13.68 8.17
N MET A 318 -6.85 13.18 9.31
CA MET A 318 -7.44 13.39 10.63
C MET A 318 -6.75 14.49 11.45
N ILE A 319 -5.64 15.05 10.99
CA ILE A 319 -4.79 15.97 11.75
C ILE A 319 -5.55 17.23 12.24
N CYS A 320 -6.52 17.72 11.47
CA CYS A 320 -7.35 18.88 11.85
C CYS A 320 -8.13 18.62 13.15
N SER A 321 -8.61 17.38 13.33
CA SER A 321 -9.44 16.97 14.48
C SER A 321 -8.65 16.89 15.79
N ARG A 322 -7.33 17.01 15.75
CA ARG A 322 -6.49 17.15 16.94
C ARG A 322 -6.80 18.44 17.74
N CYS A 323 -7.11 19.53 17.04
CA CYS A 323 -7.27 20.86 17.64
C CYS A 323 -8.74 21.31 17.75
N HIS A 324 -9.58 20.90 16.81
CA HIS A 324 -11.00 21.26 16.71
C HIS A 324 -11.77 20.20 15.92
N THR A 325 -13.09 20.24 15.90
CA THR A 325 -13.90 19.42 14.99
C THR A 325 -13.43 19.60 13.54
N HIS A 326 -13.36 18.52 12.76
CA HIS A 326 -12.88 18.59 11.38
C HIS A 326 -13.68 19.62 10.58
N LYS A 327 -12.98 20.42 9.76
CA LYS A 327 -13.60 21.56 9.07
C LYS A 327 -14.64 21.15 8.03
N TYR A 328 -14.41 20.03 7.36
CA TYR A 328 -15.22 19.56 6.22
C TYR A 328 -15.91 18.22 6.52
N ASP A 329 -15.15 17.24 6.99
CA ASP A 329 -15.66 15.90 7.26
C ASP A 329 -16.39 15.82 8.61
N PRO A 330 -17.38 14.94 8.75
CA PRO A 330 -18.15 14.80 9.98
C PRO A 330 -17.39 14.00 11.04
N ILE A 331 -16.20 14.49 11.41
CA ILE A 331 -15.33 13.93 12.45
C ILE A 331 -15.17 14.97 13.55
N THR A 332 -15.72 14.69 14.73
CA THR A 332 -15.60 15.60 15.87
C THR A 332 -14.23 15.47 16.55
N GLN A 333 -13.81 16.52 17.26
CA GLN A 333 -12.61 16.45 18.09
C GLN A 333 -12.74 15.33 19.15
N THR A 334 -13.93 15.14 19.73
CA THR A 334 -14.17 14.09 20.72
C THR A 334 -13.91 12.70 20.13
N GLU A 335 -14.46 12.38 18.95
CA GLU A 335 -14.26 11.10 18.28
C GLU A 335 -12.79 10.86 17.92
N TYR A 336 -12.03 11.90 17.57
CA TYR A 336 -10.58 11.78 17.37
C TYR A 336 -9.87 11.29 18.63
N TYR A 337 -10.18 11.86 19.81
CA TYR A 337 -9.56 11.44 21.07
C TYR A 337 -10.11 10.09 21.58
N GLU A 338 -11.33 9.74 21.29
CA GLU A 338 -11.87 8.41 21.54
C GLU A 338 -11.16 7.35 20.69
N LEU A 339 -10.87 7.65 19.42
CA LEU A 339 -10.07 6.78 18.55
C LEU A 339 -8.60 6.70 19.04
N MET A 340 -8.02 7.82 19.47
CA MET A 340 -6.68 7.87 20.06
C MET A 340 -6.59 7.02 21.33
N ALA A 341 -7.66 6.91 22.12
CA ALA A 341 -7.67 6.14 23.35
C ALA A 341 -7.32 4.67 23.18
N PHE A 342 -7.57 4.06 22.01
CA PHE A 342 -7.11 2.71 21.70
C PHE A 342 -5.59 2.56 21.74
N PHE A 343 -4.85 3.61 21.36
CA PHE A 343 -3.37 3.61 21.33
C PHE A 343 -2.76 4.14 22.64
N ASN A 344 -3.51 4.85 23.45
CA ASN A 344 -3.03 5.36 24.75
C ASN A 344 -2.79 4.23 25.78
N ASN A 345 -3.28 3.02 25.50
CA ASN A 345 -3.18 1.86 26.39
C ASN A 345 -1.98 0.94 26.11
N THR A 346 -1.05 1.34 25.26
CA THR A 346 0.14 0.55 24.96
C THR A 346 1.22 0.72 26.06
N ALA A 347 1.97 -0.35 26.35
CA ALA A 347 2.82 -0.46 27.52
C ALA A 347 4.23 0.13 27.37
N GLU A 348 4.64 0.47 26.12
CA GLU A 348 5.95 1.07 25.88
C GLU A 348 6.08 2.45 26.53
N GLY A 349 7.32 2.80 26.92
CA GLY A 349 7.63 4.16 27.33
C GLY A 349 7.53 5.13 26.15
N PRO A 350 7.24 6.43 26.43
CA PRO A 350 7.12 7.45 25.38
C PRO A 350 8.46 7.77 24.68
N LEU A 351 9.58 7.45 25.31
CA LEU A 351 10.94 7.68 24.83
C LEU A 351 11.67 6.36 24.59
N ASP A 352 12.51 6.30 23.53
CA ASP A 352 13.25 5.09 23.14
C ASP A 352 14.55 4.85 23.95
N GLY A 353 14.99 5.83 24.76
CA GLY A 353 16.24 5.78 25.50
C GLY A 353 17.48 5.74 24.61
N ASN A 354 17.38 6.08 23.34
CA ASN A 354 18.43 5.98 22.32
C ASN A 354 18.97 4.54 22.14
N LYS A 355 18.16 3.52 22.46
CA LYS A 355 18.53 2.11 22.45
C LYS A 355 18.03 1.40 21.21
N TYR A 356 18.75 0.35 20.77
CA TYR A 356 18.27 -0.58 19.75
C TYR A 356 17.00 -1.31 20.19
N GLU A 357 16.95 -1.68 21.46
CA GLU A 357 15.85 -2.37 22.11
C GLU A 357 15.28 -1.52 23.25
N TYR A 358 13.98 -1.28 23.23
CA TYR A 358 13.23 -0.69 24.33
C TYR A 358 11.87 -1.39 24.46
N ALA A 359 11.59 -1.86 25.67
CA ALA A 359 10.44 -2.72 25.96
C ALA A 359 9.10 -2.14 25.50
N PRO A 360 8.14 -2.95 25.10
CA PRO A 360 8.18 -4.42 25.03
C PRO A 360 8.93 -4.95 23.80
N VAL A 361 9.64 -6.10 24.00
CA VAL A 361 10.43 -6.78 22.96
C VAL A 361 10.28 -8.29 23.08
N ILE A 362 10.52 -9.02 21.99
CA ILE A 362 10.65 -10.48 21.95
C ILE A 362 11.89 -10.90 21.16
N LYS A 363 12.38 -12.12 21.40
CA LYS A 363 13.42 -12.76 20.57
C LYS A 363 12.76 -13.55 19.44
N VAL A 364 13.32 -13.43 18.24
CA VAL A 364 12.78 -14.05 17.01
C VAL A 364 13.91 -14.49 16.09
N PRO A 365 13.69 -15.46 15.17
CA PRO A 365 14.65 -15.80 14.12
C PRO A 365 15.09 -14.56 13.34
N ARG A 366 16.38 -14.48 13.02
CA ARG A 366 16.99 -13.26 12.46
C ARG A 366 16.76 -13.02 10.96
N ASP A 367 16.41 -14.09 10.19
CA ASP A 367 16.21 -14.05 8.73
C ASP A 367 15.28 -15.19 8.28
N GLN A 368 14.97 -15.26 6.99
CA GLN A 368 14.05 -16.26 6.45
C GLN A 368 14.58 -17.69 6.58
N ALA A 369 15.87 -17.91 6.41
CA ALA A 369 16.48 -19.26 6.57
C ALA A 369 16.34 -19.73 8.02
N THR A 370 16.73 -18.92 9.00
CA THR A 370 16.58 -19.21 10.42
C THR A 370 15.10 -19.38 10.81
N TRP A 371 14.20 -18.63 10.15
CA TRP A 371 12.75 -18.79 10.35
C TRP A 371 12.26 -20.17 9.89
N ASN A 372 12.68 -20.61 8.70
CA ASN A 372 12.30 -21.92 8.17
C ASN A 372 12.80 -23.06 9.06
N ASP A 373 14.07 -23.00 9.50
CA ASP A 373 14.64 -23.96 10.44
C ASP A 373 13.87 -23.99 11.77
N TRP A 374 13.53 -22.80 12.28
CA TRP A 374 12.71 -22.68 13.49
C TRP A 374 11.33 -23.30 13.32
N GLN A 375 10.63 -23.07 12.22
CA GLN A 375 9.33 -23.68 11.97
C GLN A 375 9.42 -25.20 11.89
N GLN A 376 10.46 -25.74 11.28
CA GLN A 376 10.69 -27.17 11.25
C GLN A 376 10.89 -27.74 12.67
N LEU A 377 11.72 -27.11 13.50
CA LEU A 377 11.94 -27.51 14.89
C LEU A 377 10.65 -27.43 15.73
N GLN A 378 9.79 -26.41 15.51
CA GLN A 378 8.50 -26.32 16.17
C GLN A 378 7.57 -27.47 15.74
N SER A 379 7.53 -27.81 14.45
CA SER A 379 6.75 -28.95 13.93
C SER A 379 7.23 -30.29 14.50
N GLU A 380 8.55 -30.51 14.54
CA GLU A 380 9.15 -31.68 15.16
C GLU A 380 8.78 -31.76 16.66
N ARG A 381 8.79 -30.63 17.37
CA ARG A 381 8.37 -30.55 18.78
C ARG A 381 6.91 -30.94 18.97
N ASP A 382 6.02 -30.39 18.15
CA ASP A 382 4.59 -30.64 18.28
C ASP A 382 4.24 -32.11 18.01
N LEU A 383 4.89 -32.73 17.02
CA LEU A 383 4.76 -34.15 16.75
C LEU A 383 5.25 -34.99 17.95
N LEU A 384 6.42 -34.64 18.50
CA LEU A 384 6.99 -35.34 19.67
C LEU A 384 6.09 -35.19 20.90
N LEU A 385 5.51 -34.01 21.15
CA LEU A 385 4.59 -33.81 22.27
C LEU A 385 3.26 -34.54 22.06
N ALA A 386 2.79 -34.69 20.82
CA ALA A 386 1.64 -35.52 20.49
C ALA A 386 1.93 -37.00 20.79
N GLU A 387 3.13 -37.54 20.42
CA GLU A 387 3.57 -38.88 20.75
C GLU A 387 3.68 -39.06 22.29
N ALA A 388 4.27 -38.06 22.99
CA ALA A 388 4.33 -38.08 24.45
C ALA A 388 2.94 -38.16 25.11
N ALA A 389 1.95 -37.45 24.56
CA ALA A 389 0.57 -37.49 25.06
C ALA A 389 -0.07 -38.88 24.90
N LEU A 390 0.28 -39.66 23.86
CA LEU A 390 -0.22 -41.02 23.67
C LEU A 390 0.22 -41.96 24.78
N THR A 391 1.34 -41.71 25.45
CA THR A 391 1.84 -42.54 26.56
C THR A 391 0.88 -42.56 27.79
N PHE A 392 0.00 -41.55 27.92
CA PHE A 392 -1.05 -41.52 28.94
C PHE A 392 -2.20 -42.48 28.67
N GLN A 393 -2.39 -42.94 27.43
CA GLN A 393 -3.44 -43.90 27.04
C GLN A 393 -3.01 -45.35 27.42
N ASN A 394 -1.70 -45.61 27.51
CA ASN A 394 -1.12 -46.90 27.81
C ASN A 394 -0.07 -46.70 28.94
N PRO A 395 -0.49 -46.53 30.19
CA PRO A 395 0.38 -46.05 31.26
C PRO A 395 1.47 -47.08 31.64
N GLN A 396 2.57 -47.05 30.89
CA GLN A 396 3.82 -47.72 31.22
C GLN A 396 4.60 -46.89 32.26
N GLY A 397 4.07 -46.79 33.49
CA GLY A 397 4.74 -46.11 34.59
C GLY A 397 4.61 -44.59 34.67
N ILE A 398 3.72 -43.96 33.89
CA ILE A 398 3.42 -42.53 33.98
C ILE A 398 2.17 -42.30 34.84
N SER A 399 2.30 -41.51 35.92
CA SER A 399 1.23 -41.32 36.89
C SER A 399 0.10 -40.42 36.38
N SER A 400 -1.10 -40.58 36.98
CA SER A 400 -2.24 -39.72 36.77
C SER A 400 -1.95 -38.26 37.18
N GLU A 401 -1.10 -38.02 38.13
CA GLU A 401 -0.66 -36.69 38.55
C GLU A 401 0.18 -35.99 37.46
N ALA A 402 1.05 -36.77 36.77
CA ALA A 402 1.80 -36.25 35.61
C ALA A 402 0.88 -35.82 34.48
N LYS A 403 -0.20 -36.59 34.23
CA LYS A 403 -1.24 -36.23 33.25
C LYS A 403 -1.95 -34.95 33.63
N GLN A 404 -2.34 -34.75 34.88
CA GLN A 404 -3.00 -33.54 35.36
C GLN A 404 -2.09 -32.28 35.19
N LYS A 405 -0.76 -32.44 35.45
CA LYS A 405 0.23 -31.38 35.21
C LYS A 405 0.37 -31.08 33.71
N TRP A 406 0.41 -32.11 32.88
CA TRP A 406 0.50 -32.00 31.43
C TRP A 406 -0.69 -31.25 30.83
N ASP A 407 -1.92 -31.60 31.25
CA ASP A 407 -3.15 -31.01 30.74
C ASP A 407 -3.21 -29.48 31.00
N LYS A 408 -2.60 -29.01 32.09
CA LYS A 408 -2.53 -27.60 32.50
C LYS A 408 -1.28 -26.86 31.97
N ALA A 409 -0.30 -27.59 31.43
CA ALA A 409 0.98 -27.01 31.01
C ALA A 409 0.92 -26.41 29.62
N ASP A 410 1.63 -25.30 29.40
CA ASP A 410 1.94 -24.78 28.07
C ASP A 410 2.93 -25.71 27.32
N ILE A 411 3.12 -25.42 26.02
CA ILE A 411 3.97 -26.24 25.12
C ILE A 411 5.42 -26.33 25.62
N GLY A 412 6.00 -25.22 26.09
CA GLY A 412 7.36 -25.17 26.61
C GLY A 412 7.51 -26.02 27.88
N THR A 413 6.56 -25.88 28.81
CA THR A 413 6.49 -26.68 30.04
C THR A 413 6.30 -28.17 29.73
N ARG A 414 5.46 -28.53 28.74
CA ARG A 414 5.31 -29.92 28.31
C ARG A 414 6.62 -30.51 27.80
N LEU A 415 7.36 -29.78 26.97
CA LEU A 415 8.67 -30.22 26.51
C LEU A 415 9.64 -30.38 27.70
N ALA A 416 9.68 -29.41 28.62
CA ALA A 416 10.49 -29.47 29.83
C ALA A 416 10.16 -30.70 30.67
N MET A 417 8.87 -31.07 30.82
CA MET A 417 8.44 -32.29 31.53
C MET A 417 8.98 -33.58 30.87
N VAL A 418 9.01 -33.65 29.53
CA VAL A 418 9.51 -34.82 28.79
C VAL A 418 11.01 -34.94 28.91
N VAL A 419 11.76 -33.82 28.92
CA VAL A 419 13.23 -33.81 29.02
C VAL A 419 13.76 -33.86 30.45
N ASP A 420 12.89 -33.81 31.46
CA ASP A 420 13.29 -33.83 32.87
C ASP A 420 13.97 -35.18 33.24
N GLU A 421 15.24 -35.12 33.68
CA GLU A 421 16.03 -36.30 34.08
C GLU A 421 15.41 -37.04 35.28
N ASN A 422 14.60 -36.36 36.08
CA ASN A 422 13.84 -36.95 37.20
C ASN A 422 12.36 -37.12 36.84
N GLY A 423 12.00 -36.84 35.59
CA GLY A 423 10.63 -36.87 35.10
C GLY A 423 10.07 -38.27 34.84
N PRO A 424 8.76 -38.38 34.61
CA PRO A 424 8.08 -39.66 34.44
C PRO A 424 8.56 -40.43 33.20
N TRP A 425 8.83 -39.75 32.05
CA TRP A 425 9.28 -40.43 30.84
C TRP A 425 10.69 -41.04 30.97
N LYS A 426 11.60 -40.37 31.69
CA LYS A 426 12.92 -40.92 32.00
C LYS A 426 12.82 -42.13 32.94
N LYS A 427 12.03 -42.00 34.00
CA LYS A 427 11.83 -43.12 34.98
C LYS A 427 11.16 -44.34 34.35
N ALA A 428 10.27 -44.11 33.37
CA ALA A 428 9.64 -45.20 32.62
C ALA A 428 10.54 -45.80 31.52
N GLY A 429 11.75 -45.28 31.30
CA GLY A 429 12.70 -45.78 30.30
C GLY A 429 12.25 -45.56 28.85
N LEU A 430 11.39 -44.59 28.57
CA LEU A 430 10.85 -44.38 27.25
C LEU A 430 11.84 -43.63 26.34
N THR A 431 12.02 -44.14 25.12
CA THR A 431 12.96 -43.58 24.10
C THR A 431 12.65 -42.15 23.74
N ILE A 432 11.40 -41.74 23.86
CA ILE A 432 10.93 -40.36 23.60
C ILE A 432 11.65 -39.31 24.46
N HIS A 433 12.08 -39.66 25.69
CA HIS A 433 12.87 -38.78 26.55
C HIS A 433 14.19 -38.37 25.87
N GLU A 434 14.95 -39.32 25.33
CA GLU A 434 16.23 -39.04 24.67
C GLU A 434 16.04 -38.27 23.36
N THR A 435 14.94 -38.54 22.64
CA THR A 435 14.57 -37.79 21.44
C THR A 435 14.20 -36.34 21.78
N ALA A 436 13.38 -36.12 22.81
CA ALA A 436 13.03 -34.80 23.33
C ALA A 436 14.26 -34.02 23.79
N LYS A 437 15.21 -34.65 24.46
CA LYS A 437 16.45 -34.02 24.92
C LYS A 437 17.32 -33.53 23.76
N ARG A 438 17.49 -34.35 22.70
CA ARG A 438 18.19 -33.91 21.47
C ARG A 438 17.47 -32.75 20.78
N LEU A 439 16.14 -32.82 20.67
CA LEU A 439 15.34 -31.76 20.05
C LEU A 439 15.40 -30.48 20.87
N ALA A 440 15.24 -30.51 22.17
CA ALA A 440 15.33 -29.33 23.04
C ALA A 440 16.72 -28.67 22.93
N LYS A 441 17.79 -29.44 22.79
CA LYS A 441 19.13 -28.89 22.52
C LYS A 441 19.21 -28.20 21.19
N ARG A 442 18.68 -28.80 20.10
CA ARG A 442 18.63 -28.17 18.78
C ARG A 442 17.82 -26.87 18.80
N ILE A 443 16.69 -26.83 19.49
CA ILE A 443 15.87 -25.61 19.69
C ILE A 443 16.70 -24.54 20.39
N GLY A 444 17.33 -24.86 21.54
CA GLY A 444 18.16 -23.92 22.29
C GLY A 444 19.40 -23.45 21.52
N ASP A 445 19.99 -24.29 20.67
CA ASP A 445 21.09 -23.86 19.78
C ASP A 445 20.61 -22.93 18.68
N SER A 446 19.43 -23.17 18.10
CA SER A 446 18.79 -22.27 17.12
C SER A 446 18.47 -20.88 17.72
N GLU A 447 17.98 -20.85 18.96
CA GLU A 447 17.64 -19.61 19.66
C GLU A 447 18.84 -18.68 19.95
N LYS A 448 20.07 -19.22 19.96
CA LYS A 448 21.30 -18.40 20.08
C LYS A 448 21.52 -17.45 18.88
N ALA A 449 20.96 -17.81 17.73
CA ALA A 449 21.03 -17.00 16.52
C ALA A 449 19.85 -16.01 16.40
N PHE A 450 18.98 -15.91 17.41
CA PHE A 450 17.83 -15.01 17.37
C PHE A 450 18.26 -13.56 17.54
N THR A 451 17.45 -12.68 16.94
CA THR A 451 17.50 -11.23 17.16
C THR A 451 16.32 -10.79 18.02
N THR A 452 16.34 -9.54 18.44
CA THR A 452 15.24 -8.93 19.19
C THR A 452 14.41 -8.03 18.28
N THR A 453 13.08 -8.03 18.49
CA THR A 453 12.19 -7.09 17.81
C THR A 453 11.22 -6.41 18.76
N LEU A 454 10.87 -5.14 18.40
CA LEU A 454 9.89 -4.34 19.14
C LEU A 454 8.48 -4.86 18.85
N VAL A 455 7.68 -5.03 19.90
CA VAL A 455 6.28 -5.46 19.81
C VAL A 455 5.37 -4.54 20.61
N ALA A 456 4.06 -4.57 20.37
CA ALA A 456 3.10 -3.94 21.26
C ALA A 456 2.75 -4.88 22.43
N LYS A 457 2.30 -4.26 23.52
CA LYS A 457 1.69 -4.94 24.65
C LYS A 457 0.68 -3.98 25.28
N GLU A 458 -0.49 -4.46 25.67
CA GLU A 458 -1.47 -3.63 26.34
C GLU A 458 -1.16 -3.51 27.84
N LEU A 459 -1.49 -2.34 28.43
CA LEU A 459 -1.43 -2.13 29.86
C LEU A 459 -2.54 -2.88 30.57
N GLY A 460 -2.23 -3.42 31.77
CA GLY A 460 -3.24 -4.04 32.64
C GLY A 460 -4.26 -3.05 33.20
N LYS A 461 -3.87 -1.78 33.32
CA LYS A 461 -4.75 -0.65 33.69
C LYS A 461 -4.63 0.43 32.62
N PRO A 462 -5.73 0.76 31.91
CA PRO A 462 -5.74 1.79 30.89
C PRO A 462 -5.31 3.17 31.43
N ARG A 463 -4.57 3.93 30.59
CA ARG A 463 -4.34 5.36 30.88
C ARG A 463 -5.60 6.16 30.62
N GLU A 464 -5.81 7.18 31.43
CA GLU A 464 -6.88 8.15 31.21
C GLU A 464 -6.62 8.94 29.92
N THR A 465 -7.64 9.08 29.10
CA THR A 465 -7.63 9.90 27.88
C THR A 465 -8.62 11.03 28.04
N ARG A 466 -8.21 12.27 27.74
CA ARG A 466 -9.06 13.46 27.74
C ARG A 466 -8.86 14.25 26.45
N LEU A 467 -9.78 15.14 26.14
CA LEU A 467 -9.56 16.16 25.13
C LEU A 467 -8.35 17.01 25.50
N LEU A 468 -7.55 17.38 24.51
CA LEU A 468 -6.47 18.32 24.68
C LEU A 468 -6.83 19.63 23.97
N GLN A 469 -6.91 20.74 24.73
CA GLN A 469 -7.24 22.04 24.16
C GLN A 469 -6.22 22.41 23.08
N ARG A 470 -6.66 22.64 21.86
CA ARG A 470 -5.81 22.92 20.68
C ARG A 470 -4.72 21.86 20.44
N GLY A 471 -4.94 20.62 20.89
CA GLY A 471 -3.94 19.54 20.74
C GLY A 471 -2.76 19.63 21.70
N GLU A 472 -2.76 20.55 22.67
CA GLU A 472 -1.65 20.77 23.61
C GLU A 472 -1.68 19.73 24.73
N TYR A 473 -0.60 18.92 24.85
CA TYR A 473 -0.51 17.79 25.78
C TYR A 473 -0.70 18.18 27.25
N ASN A 474 -0.38 19.39 27.61
CA ASN A 474 -0.44 19.93 28.99
C ASN A 474 -1.76 20.66 29.30
N LEU A 475 -2.71 20.69 28.37
CA LEU A 475 -4.02 21.35 28.54
C LEU A 475 -5.17 20.34 28.41
N PRO A 476 -5.22 19.27 29.24
CA PRO A 476 -6.34 18.33 29.21
C PRO A 476 -7.63 19.01 29.71
N THR A 477 -8.75 18.71 29.05
CA THR A 477 -10.06 19.30 29.38
C THR A 477 -11.17 18.28 29.24
N GLY A 478 -12.35 18.57 29.82
CA GLY A 478 -13.50 17.69 29.76
C GLY A 478 -13.41 16.44 30.64
N ASP A 479 -14.38 15.55 30.52
CA ASP A 479 -14.41 14.26 31.21
C ASP A 479 -13.49 13.23 30.56
N PRO A 480 -13.08 12.17 31.29
CA PRO A 480 -12.34 11.06 30.72
C PRO A 480 -13.12 10.37 29.59
N LEU A 481 -12.44 10.17 28.45
CA LEU A 481 -12.99 9.52 27.28
C LEU A 481 -12.67 8.01 27.28
N GLN A 482 -13.63 7.23 26.75
CA GLN A 482 -13.44 5.81 26.51
C GLN A 482 -13.04 5.57 25.05
N PRO A 483 -12.33 4.45 24.73
CA PRO A 483 -12.07 4.08 23.34
C PRO A 483 -13.38 3.98 22.53
N GLY A 484 -13.46 4.72 21.43
CA GLY A 484 -14.60 4.84 20.53
C GLY A 484 -14.16 4.98 19.06
N VAL A 485 -15.11 4.86 18.15
CA VAL A 485 -14.89 4.94 16.70
C VAL A 485 -15.72 6.07 16.10
N LEU A 486 -15.45 6.41 14.83
CA LEU A 486 -16.12 7.51 14.13
C LEU A 486 -17.59 7.14 13.83
N ASN A 487 -18.54 7.84 14.43
CA ASN A 487 -19.98 7.56 14.32
C ASN A 487 -20.50 7.58 12.88
N VAL A 488 -19.93 8.45 12.04
CA VAL A 488 -20.28 8.51 10.61
C VAL A 488 -20.02 7.19 9.88
N MET A 489 -19.05 6.40 10.37
CA MET A 489 -18.64 5.10 9.81
C MET A 489 -19.22 3.90 10.62
N GLY A 490 -20.20 4.14 11.46
CA GLY A 490 -20.86 3.11 12.27
C GLY A 490 -20.34 3.03 13.70
N SER A 491 -20.52 1.89 14.35
CA SER A 491 -20.16 1.65 15.76
C SER A 491 -19.33 0.38 15.91
N LEU A 492 -18.69 0.21 17.06
CA LEU A 492 -18.02 -1.04 17.40
C LEU A 492 -19.00 -2.23 17.32
N PRO A 493 -18.59 -3.38 16.74
CA PRO A 493 -19.43 -4.57 16.68
C PRO A 493 -19.94 -4.98 18.07
N LYS A 494 -21.16 -5.46 18.13
CA LYS A 494 -21.79 -5.85 19.40
C LYS A 494 -20.93 -6.90 20.14
N GLY A 495 -20.59 -6.61 21.40
CA GLY A 495 -19.75 -7.47 22.24
C GLY A 495 -18.24 -7.37 21.95
N ALA A 496 -17.81 -6.53 21.04
CA ALA A 496 -16.38 -6.27 20.82
C ALA A 496 -15.77 -5.54 22.03
N PRO A 497 -14.56 -5.91 22.46
CA PRO A 497 -13.91 -5.23 23.58
C PRO A 497 -13.49 -3.80 23.19
N ARG A 498 -13.49 -2.86 24.14
CA ARG A 498 -13.01 -1.48 23.92
C ARG A 498 -11.49 -1.39 24.02
N ASN A 499 -10.81 -2.14 23.14
CA ASN A 499 -9.35 -2.17 23.00
C ASN A 499 -8.97 -2.34 21.52
N ARG A 500 -7.68 -2.49 21.20
CA ARG A 500 -7.19 -2.59 19.82
C ARG A 500 -7.78 -3.79 19.05
N LEU A 501 -8.19 -4.88 19.71
CA LEU A 501 -8.88 -6.00 19.07
C LEU A 501 -10.31 -5.61 18.62
N GLY A 502 -11.03 -4.84 19.43
CA GLY A 502 -12.32 -4.30 19.02
C GLY A 502 -12.21 -3.31 17.88
N LEU A 503 -11.17 -2.46 17.89
CA LEU A 503 -10.86 -1.55 16.78
C LEU A 503 -10.59 -2.33 15.48
N ALA A 504 -9.77 -3.38 15.52
CA ALA A 504 -9.50 -4.23 14.35
C ALA A 504 -10.78 -4.88 13.81
N LYS A 505 -11.63 -5.40 14.68
CA LYS A 505 -12.94 -5.97 14.30
C LYS A 505 -13.88 -4.94 13.66
N TRP A 506 -13.84 -3.69 14.10
CA TRP A 506 -14.61 -2.62 13.47
C TRP A 506 -14.08 -2.30 12.08
N LEU A 507 -12.75 -2.18 11.90
CA LEU A 507 -12.13 -1.91 10.59
C LEU A 507 -12.46 -2.99 9.55
N THR A 508 -12.57 -4.25 9.98
CA THR A 508 -12.80 -5.39 9.09
C THR A 508 -14.25 -5.89 9.07
N SER A 509 -15.15 -5.17 9.74
CA SER A 509 -16.58 -5.53 9.72
C SER A 509 -17.20 -5.34 8.34
N ARG A 510 -18.19 -6.15 8.02
CA ARG A 510 -18.90 -6.13 6.73
C ARG A 510 -19.50 -4.75 6.41
N ASP A 511 -20.03 -4.09 7.43
CA ASP A 511 -20.74 -2.81 7.31
C ASP A 511 -19.79 -1.59 7.40
N GLN A 512 -18.49 -1.80 7.57
CA GLN A 512 -17.51 -0.71 7.59
C GLN A 512 -17.42 -0.10 6.18
N PRO A 513 -17.73 1.19 5.99
CA PRO A 513 -17.98 1.71 4.65
C PRO A 513 -16.73 1.95 3.82
N VAL A 514 -15.56 2.14 4.46
CA VAL A 514 -14.40 2.73 3.76
C VAL A 514 -13.26 1.74 3.57
N VAL A 515 -12.94 0.91 4.57
CA VAL A 515 -11.68 0.13 4.60
C VAL A 515 -11.49 -0.76 3.37
N ALA A 516 -12.52 -1.51 2.99
CA ALA A 516 -12.44 -2.36 1.79
C ALA A 516 -12.22 -1.54 0.52
N ARG A 517 -12.91 -0.38 0.37
CA ARG A 517 -12.71 0.55 -0.74
C ARG A 517 -11.29 1.11 -0.80
N VAL A 518 -10.74 1.53 0.33
CA VAL A 518 -9.36 2.05 0.43
C VAL A 518 -8.35 0.99 0.03
N LEU A 519 -8.51 -0.24 0.50
CA LEU A 519 -7.59 -1.33 0.17
C LEU A 519 -7.66 -1.70 -1.32
N VAL A 520 -8.85 -1.89 -1.90
CA VAL A 520 -8.96 -2.23 -3.33
C VAL A 520 -8.50 -1.09 -4.23
N ASN A 521 -8.73 0.17 -3.83
CA ASN A 521 -8.22 1.33 -4.56
C ASN A 521 -6.68 1.34 -4.62
N ARG A 522 -6.00 0.97 -3.53
CA ARG A 522 -4.53 0.85 -3.51
C ARG A 522 -4.03 -0.36 -4.28
N ILE A 523 -4.74 -1.48 -4.25
CA ILE A 523 -4.41 -2.64 -5.09
C ILE A 523 -4.54 -2.24 -6.56
N TRP A 524 -5.61 -1.56 -6.94
CA TRP A 524 -5.82 -1.01 -8.28
C TRP A 524 -4.70 -0.06 -8.71
N GLN A 525 -4.33 0.89 -7.84
CA GLN A 525 -3.23 1.84 -8.08
C GLN A 525 -1.90 1.14 -8.38
N ARG A 526 -1.58 0.04 -7.70
CA ARG A 526 -0.35 -0.75 -7.96
C ARG A 526 -0.35 -1.38 -9.35
N VAL A 527 -1.50 -1.84 -9.80
CA VAL A 527 -1.67 -2.54 -11.09
C VAL A 527 -1.75 -1.55 -12.26
N PHE A 528 -2.53 -0.47 -12.10
CA PHE A 528 -2.85 0.47 -13.18
C PHE A 528 -2.07 1.80 -13.12
N GLY A 529 -1.36 2.06 -12.04
CA GLY A 529 -0.56 3.26 -11.85
C GLY A 529 -1.28 4.40 -11.12
N GLU A 530 -2.60 4.50 -11.26
CA GLU A 530 -3.47 5.45 -10.56
C GLU A 530 -4.68 4.72 -9.96
N GLY A 531 -5.19 5.23 -8.83
CA GLY A 531 -6.38 4.70 -8.17
C GLY A 531 -7.68 5.06 -8.90
N LEU A 532 -8.75 4.35 -8.61
CA LEU A 532 -10.12 4.75 -8.98
C LEU A 532 -10.49 6.05 -8.26
N VAL A 533 -10.11 6.18 -6.99
CA VAL A 533 -10.01 7.44 -6.25
C VAL A 533 -8.55 7.89 -6.32
N ARG A 534 -8.30 9.05 -6.89
CA ARG A 534 -6.93 9.51 -7.19
C ARG A 534 -6.25 10.20 -6.01
N THR A 535 -7.00 10.48 -4.96
CA THR A 535 -6.55 10.92 -3.63
C THR A 535 -6.64 9.77 -2.63
N PRO A 536 -5.74 8.75 -2.67
CA PRO A 536 -5.87 7.55 -1.84
C PRO A 536 -5.65 7.81 -0.34
N GLU A 537 -5.19 9.00 0.03
CA GLU A 537 -5.07 9.53 1.39
C GLU A 537 -6.36 10.20 1.89
N ASP A 538 -7.26 10.58 0.97
CA ASP A 538 -8.48 11.33 1.30
C ASP A 538 -9.68 10.85 0.45
N PHE A 539 -10.58 10.10 1.09
CA PHE A 539 -11.88 9.65 0.58
C PHE A 539 -13.01 10.54 1.11
N GLY A 540 -12.66 11.55 1.94
CA GLY A 540 -13.60 12.51 2.50
C GLY A 540 -14.08 13.56 1.49
N LEU A 541 -14.67 14.62 2.03
CA LEU A 541 -15.33 15.64 1.24
C LEU A 541 -14.36 16.47 0.36
N GLN A 542 -13.07 16.49 0.71
CA GLN A 542 -12.05 17.21 -0.07
C GLN A 542 -11.31 16.28 -1.06
N GLY A 543 -11.55 14.97 -1.00
CA GLY A 543 -10.99 13.99 -1.90
C GLY A 543 -11.66 13.99 -3.28
N GLU A 544 -10.94 13.43 -4.28
CA GLU A 544 -11.52 13.24 -5.61
C GLU A 544 -12.61 12.15 -5.61
N GLN A 545 -13.65 12.38 -6.41
CA GLN A 545 -14.68 11.38 -6.65
C GLN A 545 -14.09 10.18 -7.40
N PRO A 546 -14.57 8.95 -7.13
CA PRO A 546 -14.13 7.78 -7.88
C PRO A 546 -14.50 7.89 -9.35
N THR A 547 -13.55 7.61 -10.25
CA THR A 547 -13.79 7.62 -11.71
C THR A 547 -14.81 6.54 -12.11
N HIS A 548 -14.86 5.43 -11.38
CA HIS A 548 -15.76 4.29 -11.61
C HIS A 548 -16.37 3.85 -10.28
N PRO A 549 -17.38 4.58 -9.76
CA PRO A 549 -17.91 4.33 -8.41
C PRO A 549 -18.49 2.94 -8.23
N GLU A 550 -19.24 2.43 -9.20
CA GLU A 550 -19.83 1.08 -9.15
C GLU A 550 -18.73 0.00 -9.18
N LEU A 551 -17.66 0.19 -9.95
CA LEU A 551 -16.51 -0.72 -9.95
C LEU A 551 -15.81 -0.73 -8.59
N LEU A 552 -15.63 0.44 -7.97
CA LEU A 552 -15.00 0.56 -6.65
C LEU A 552 -15.81 -0.23 -5.60
N ASP A 553 -17.14 -0.07 -5.59
CA ASP A 553 -18.03 -0.78 -4.68
C ASP A 553 -18.04 -2.29 -4.95
N TRP A 554 -18.09 -2.67 -6.23
CA TRP A 554 -18.03 -4.08 -6.62
C TRP A 554 -16.74 -4.73 -6.14
N LEU A 555 -15.58 -4.09 -6.37
CA LEU A 555 -14.28 -4.58 -5.93
C LEU A 555 -14.17 -4.66 -4.39
N ALA A 556 -14.71 -3.67 -3.67
CA ALA A 556 -14.70 -3.66 -2.22
C ALA A 556 -15.49 -4.83 -1.63
N VAL A 557 -16.67 -5.10 -2.18
CA VAL A 557 -17.49 -6.23 -1.74
C VAL A 557 -16.90 -7.57 -2.21
N GLU A 558 -16.30 -7.63 -3.41
CA GLU A 558 -15.58 -8.82 -3.90
C GLU A 558 -14.41 -9.19 -2.99
N LEU A 559 -13.63 -8.21 -2.51
CA LEU A 559 -12.56 -8.45 -1.53
C LEU A 559 -13.12 -9.10 -0.25
N GLN A 560 -14.23 -8.60 0.28
CA GLN A 560 -14.87 -9.16 1.46
C GLN A 560 -15.43 -10.57 1.19
N ASP A 561 -16.10 -10.78 0.04
CA ASP A 561 -16.70 -12.05 -0.35
C ASP A 561 -15.66 -13.14 -0.62
N SER A 562 -14.48 -12.76 -1.13
CA SER A 562 -13.34 -13.66 -1.36
C SER A 562 -12.52 -13.95 -0.10
N ASN A 563 -13.04 -13.67 1.10
CA ASN A 563 -12.33 -13.82 2.37
C ASN A 563 -11.04 -12.96 2.43
N TRP A 564 -11.12 -11.73 1.94
CA TRP A 564 -10.02 -10.75 1.96
C TRP A 564 -8.75 -11.22 1.23
N ASP A 565 -8.90 -12.03 0.18
CA ASP A 565 -7.82 -12.66 -0.58
C ASP A 565 -7.15 -11.66 -1.55
N LEU A 566 -5.92 -11.22 -1.22
CA LEU A 566 -5.15 -10.29 -2.05
C LEU A 566 -4.77 -10.91 -3.42
N LYS A 567 -4.35 -12.18 -3.44
CA LYS A 567 -3.96 -12.83 -4.70
C LYS A 567 -5.16 -13.01 -5.63
N HIS A 568 -6.36 -13.26 -5.08
CA HIS A 568 -7.61 -13.28 -5.84
C HIS A 568 -7.86 -11.93 -6.52
N MET A 569 -7.75 -10.82 -5.78
CA MET A 569 -7.96 -9.47 -6.33
C MET A 569 -6.95 -9.14 -7.43
N LEU A 570 -5.67 -9.45 -7.22
CA LEU A 570 -4.65 -9.26 -8.25
C LEU A 570 -4.92 -10.14 -9.49
N ARG A 571 -5.26 -11.41 -9.29
CA ARG A 571 -5.64 -12.34 -10.37
C ARG A 571 -6.80 -11.79 -11.19
N LEU A 572 -7.82 -11.29 -10.53
CA LEU A 572 -8.97 -10.67 -11.16
C LEU A 572 -8.55 -9.45 -12.01
N MET A 573 -7.74 -8.56 -11.47
CA MET A 573 -7.30 -7.34 -12.17
C MET A 573 -6.42 -7.66 -13.39
N VAL A 574 -5.41 -8.53 -13.23
CA VAL A 574 -4.45 -8.81 -14.33
C VAL A 574 -5.03 -9.66 -15.45
N ARG A 575 -6.13 -10.39 -15.20
CA ARG A 575 -6.84 -11.18 -16.22
C ARG A 575 -7.84 -10.37 -17.03
N SER A 576 -8.18 -9.15 -16.60
CA SER A 576 -9.11 -8.27 -17.30
C SER A 576 -8.57 -7.83 -18.68
N GLU A 577 -9.45 -7.56 -19.61
CA GLU A 577 -9.12 -6.90 -20.88
C GLU A 577 -8.56 -5.51 -20.63
N THR A 578 -9.08 -4.81 -19.62
CA THR A 578 -8.60 -3.51 -19.13
C THR A 578 -7.09 -3.51 -18.87
N PHE A 579 -6.54 -4.56 -18.22
CA PHE A 579 -5.11 -4.69 -17.98
C PHE A 579 -4.33 -5.13 -19.23
N ARG A 580 -4.90 -6.00 -20.03
CA ARG A 580 -4.21 -6.63 -21.17
C ARG A 580 -4.14 -5.76 -22.44
N GLN A 581 -4.80 -4.60 -22.47
CA GLN A 581 -4.73 -3.64 -23.57
C GLN A 581 -3.31 -3.16 -23.87
N SER A 582 -3.09 -2.73 -25.11
CA SER A 582 -1.92 -1.89 -25.46
C SER A 582 -1.93 -0.58 -24.65
N SER A 583 -0.75 -0.15 -24.20
CA SER A 583 -0.53 1.11 -23.48
C SER A 583 -0.30 2.32 -24.40
N ALA A 584 -0.41 2.14 -25.72
CA ALA A 584 -0.26 3.22 -26.69
C ALA A 584 -1.29 4.34 -26.46
N LEU A 585 -0.86 5.58 -26.63
CA LEU A 585 -1.72 6.74 -26.50
C LEU A 585 -2.89 6.69 -27.49
N ARG A 586 -4.05 7.17 -27.05
CA ARG A 586 -5.29 7.25 -27.84
C ARG A 586 -5.78 8.69 -27.89
N PRO A 587 -5.15 9.56 -28.71
CA PRO A 587 -5.48 11.00 -28.74
C PRO A 587 -6.95 11.30 -29.02
N ALA A 588 -7.63 10.46 -29.82
CA ALA A 588 -9.05 10.60 -30.14
C ALA A 588 -9.99 10.55 -28.93
N LEU A 589 -9.56 9.99 -27.80
CA LEU A 589 -10.36 9.93 -26.58
C LEU A 589 -10.19 11.16 -25.68
N ASN A 590 -9.20 12.03 -25.95
CA ASN A 590 -8.86 13.18 -25.10
C ASN A 590 -8.73 12.83 -23.61
N ASP A 591 -8.15 11.67 -23.31
CA ASP A 591 -7.92 11.14 -21.96
C ASP A 591 -6.41 10.93 -21.70
N PRO A 592 -5.63 12.00 -21.53
CA PRO A 592 -4.19 11.93 -21.35
C PRO A 592 -3.80 11.18 -20.07
N GLU A 593 -4.60 11.29 -19.01
CA GLU A 593 -4.36 10.69 -17.70
C GLU A 593 -4.92 9.27 -17.59
N ASN A 594 -5.53 8.74 -18.67
CA ASN A 594 -6.15 7.41 -18.69
C ASN A 594 -7.21 7.18 -17.59
N LYS A 595 -8.00 8.22 -17.29
CA LYS A 595 -9.11 8.13 -16.31
C LYS A 595 -10.19 7.15 -16.73
N LEU A 596 -10.35 6.93 -18.03
CA LEU A 596 -11.29 5.95 -18.58
C LEU A 596 -10.76 4.51 -18.56
N PHE A 597 -9.48 4.30 -18.27
CA PHE A 597 -8.79 3.00 -18.42
C PHE A 597 -8.98 2.36 -19.80
N ALA A 598 -9.07 3.21 -20.84
CA ALA A 598 -9.28 2.79 -22.23
C ALA A 598 -7.99 2.38 -22.95
N ARG A 599 -6.86 2.30 -22.24
CA ARG A 599 -5.55 1.76 -22.65
C ARG A 599 -4.88 1.09 -21.47
N GLY A 600 -3.95 0.18 -21.74
CA GLY A 600 -3.17 -0.50 -20.70
C GLY A 600 -2.33 0.46 -19.85
N PRO A 601 -1.85 0.01 -18.67
CA PRO A 601 -1.05 0.84 -17.77
C PRO A 601 0.28 1.26 -18.42
N ARG A 602 0.68 2.52 -18.16
CA ARG A 602 1.99 3.06 -18.56
C ARG A 602 2.46 4.07 -17.53
N TYR A 603 3.51 3.74 -16.80
CA TYR A 603 4.10 4.61 -15.79
C TYR A 603 5.56 4.28 -15.53
N ARG A 604 6.32 5.24 -14.94
CA ARG A 604 7.69 5.01 -14.50
C ARG A 604 7.68 4.05 -13.29
N LEU A 605 8.57 3.08 -13.32
CA LEU A 605 8.78 2.13 -12.23
C LEU A 605 9.38 2.82 -10.99
N ASP A 606 9.16 2.24 -9.81
CA ASP A 606 9.65 2.75 -8.54
C ASP A 606 11.17 2.56 -8.40
N ALA A 607 11.82 3.38 -7.57
CA ALA A 607 13.26 3.39 -7.33
C ALA A 607 13.86 2.00 -7.06
N GLU A 608 13.20 1.22 -6.20
CA GLU A 608 13.64 -0.13 -5.84
C GLU A 608 13.62 -1.07 -7.05
N VAL A 609 12.59 -0.97 -7.88
CA VAL A 609 12.45 -1.81 -9.09
C VAL A 609 13.52 -1.48 -10.12
N LEU A 610 13.83 -0.19 -10.28
CA LEU A 610 14.89 0.26 -11.20
C LEU A 610 16.27 -0.30 -10.82
N ARG A 611 16.58 -0.33 -9.52
CA ARG A 611 17.83 -0.94 -9.04
C ARG A 611 17.80 -2.46 -9.17
N ASP A 612 16.69 -3.08 -8.80
CA ASP A 612 16.53 -4.53 -8.80
C ASP A 612 16.60 -5.13 -10.21
N ILE A 613 16.01 -4.46 -11.23
CA ILE A 613 16.15 -4.86 -12.65
C ILE A 613 17.63 -4.85 -13.09
N ALA A 614 18.38 -3.83 -12.72
CA ALA A 614 19.78 -3.73 -13.10
C ALA A 614 20.64 -4.78 -12.40
N LEU A 615 20.37 -5.08 -11.13
CA LEU A 615 21.03 -6.18 -10.40
C LEU A 615 20.69 -7.54 -11.02
N TRP A 616 19.43 -7.75 -11.40
CA TRP A 616 18.98 -8.99 -12.03
C TRP A 616 19.59 -9.18 -13.43
N ALA A 617 19.55 -8.15 -14.26
CA ALA A 617 20.12 -8.22 -15.63
C ALA A 617 21.63 -8.49 -15.63
N SER A 618 22.33 -7.97 -14.63
CA SER A 618 23.79 -8.16 -14.45
C SER A 618 24.19 -9.44 -13.71
N GLU A 619 23.23 -10.28 -13.26
CA GLU A 619 23.45 -11.47 -12.40
C GLU A 619 24.10 -11.15 -11.04
N LEU A 620 24.10 -9.89 -10.63
CA LEU A 620 24.59 -9.50 -9.31
C LEU A 620 23.56 -9.74 -8.22
N LEU A 621 22.27 -9.85 -8.55
CA LEU A 621 21.18 -9.96 -7.56
C LEU A 621 21.40 -11.13 -6.59
N ASP A 622 21.55 -10.81 -5.31
CA ASP A 622 21.59 -11.80 -4.25
C ASP A 622 20.16 -12.17 -3.82
N PRO A 623 19.75 -13.45 -3.89
CA PRO A 623 18.39 -13.89 -3.59
C PRO A 623 18.08 -14.00 -2.10
N HIS A 624 19.02 -13.68 -1.20
CA HIS A 624 18.82 -13.82 0.24
C HIS A 624 17.65 -12.98 0.74
N MET A 625 16.66 -13.63 1.35
CA MET A 625 15.43 -13.02 1.87
C MET A 625 15.52 -12.79 3.39
N GLY A 626 14.95 -11.67 3.84
CA GLY A 626 14.86 -11.33 5.26
C GLY A 626 16.20 -10.88 5.86
N GLY A 627 16.20 -10.69 7.18
CA GLY A 627 17.39 -10.28 7.92
C GLY A 627 17.64 -8.78 7.93
N GLU A 628 18.72 -8.38 8.59
CA GLU A 628 19.07 -6.96 8.75
C GLU A 628 19.24 -6.24 7.41
N GLY A 629 18.95 -4.94 7.39
CA GLY A 629 19.11 -4.09 6.21
C GLY A 629 20.58 -3.95 5.76
N VAL A 630 20.80 -3.91 4.45
CA VAL A 630 22.12 -3.79 3.79
C VAL A 630 22.42 -2.35 3.39
N LYS A 631 23.71 -2.01 3.33
CA LYS A 631 24.18 -0.65 3.01
C LYS A 631 24.98 -0.67 1.70
N PRO A 632 24.31 -0.45 0.55
CA PRO A 632 24.99 -0.32 -0.75
C PRO A 632 25.91 0.92 -0.81
N TYR A 633 26.57 1.12 -1.94
CA TYR A 633 27.40 2.31 -2.14
C TYR A 633 26.58 3.60 -2.04
N GLN A 634 27.19 4.63 -1.45
CA GLN A 634 26.68 5.99 -1.48
C GLN A 634 27.83 6.98 -1.29
N PRO A 635 27.67 8.27 -1.67
CA PRO A 635 28.69 9.29 -1.48
C PRO A 635 29.14 9.40 -0.02
N ALA A 636 30.45 9.50 0.19
CA ALA A 636 31.04 9.61 1.52
C ALA A 636 30.58 10.87 2.26
N GLY A 637 30.44 10.78 3.58
CA GLY A 637 30.15 11.92 4.44
C GLY A 637 28.68 12.35 4.53
N MET A 638 27.76 11.86 3.72
CA MET A 638 26.34 12.26 3.75
C MET A 638 25.71 12.05 5.13
N TRP A 639 25.79 10.86 5.70
CA TRP A 639 25.23 10.62 7.03
C TRP A 639 25.89 11.48 8.09
N LYS A 640 27.21 11.68 8.02
CA LYS A 640 27.97 12.52 8.97
C LYS A 640 27.51 13.98 8.94
N ALA A 641 27.19 14.51 7.76
CA ALA A 641 26.73 15.90 7.58
C ALA A 641 25.35 16.14 8.19
N LEU A 642 24.46 15.13 8.18
CA LEU A 642 23.07 15.24 8.64
C LEU A 642 22.84 14.67 10.03
N SER A 643 23.82 13.96 10.63
CA SER A 643 23.62 13.28 11.91
C SER A 643 24.19 14.06 13.08
N HIS A 644 23.50 13.98 14.22
CA HIS A 644 24.05 14.47 15.49
C HIS A 644 25.37 13.74 15.82
N PRO A 645 26.38 14.43 16.40
CA PRO A 645 27.68 13.83 16.73
C PRO A 645 27.63 12.56 17.61
N ALA A 646 26.64 12.44 18.48
CA ALA A 646 26.43 11.28 19.35
C ALA A 646 25.63 10.12 18.70
N SER A 647 25.15 10.29 17.46
CA SER A 647 24.40 9.24 16.75
C SER A 647 25.27 8.00 16.50
N ASN A 648 24.72 6.80 16.76
CA ASN A 648 25.38 5.53 16.40
C ASN A 648 25.28 5.21 14.90
N THR A 649 24.49 5.98 14.13
CA THR A 649 24.35 5.88 12.69
C THR A 649 25.06 7.03 11.93
N LYS A 650 25.85 7.87 12.60
CA LYS A 650 26.51 9.02 11.94
C LYS A 650 27.49 8.68 10.85
N ASN A 651 28.15 7.52 10.96
CA ASN A 651 29.13 7.06 9.99
C ASN A 651 28.53 5.98 9.08
N TYR A 652 28.42 6.30 7.81
CA TYR A 652 28.08 5.30 6.81
C TYR A 652 29.31 4.45 6.50
N LYS A 653 29.13 3.15 6.61
CA LYS A 653 30.09 2.15 6.11
C LYS A 653 29.32 1.23 5.19
N ALA A 654 29.65 1.24 3.91
CA ALA A 654 29.08 0.29 2.95
C ALA A 654 29.40 -1.15 3.41
N ASP A 655 28.45 -2.05 3.21
CA ASP A 655 28.71 -3.48 3.33
C ASP A 655 29.56 -3.94 2.14
N THR A 656 30.08 -5.15 2.19
CA THR A 656 30.96 -5.72 1.16
C THR A 656 30.47 -7.12 0.77
N GLY A 657 30.94 -7.60 -0.39
CA GLY A 657 30.58 -8.91 -0.92
C GLY A 657 29.13 -8.97 -1.43
N ARG A 658 28.56 -10.17 -1.53
CA ARG A 658 27.24 -10.38 -2.14
C ARG A 658 26.11 -9.62 -1.46
N MET A 659 26.23 -9.30 -0.17
CA MET A 659 25.17 -8.63 0.61
C MET A 659 24.80 -7.25 0.05
N VAL A 660 25.70 -6.50 -0.58
CA VAL A 660 25.40 -5.19 -1.18
C VAL A 660 24.47 -5.26 -2.39
N TYR A 661 24.30 -6.46 -2.95
CA TYR A 661 23.49 -6.71 -4.15
C TYR A 661 22.14 -7.33 -3.86
N ARG A 662 21.71 -7.36 -2.60
CA ARG A 662 20.37 -7.82 -2.23
C ARG A 662 19.30 -6.89 -2.79
N ARG A 663 18.06 -7.40 -2.88
CA ARG A 663 16.91 -6.61 -3.33
C ARG A 663 16.77 -5.31 -2.54
N SER A 664 16.31 -4.29 -3.22
CA SER A 664 16.19 -2.92 -2.69
C SER A 664 15.23 -2.80 -1.51
N LEU A 665 14.30 -3.73 -1.35
CA LEU A 665 13.48 -3.88 -0.15
C LEU A 665 14.33 -3.97 1.14
N TYR A 666 15.52 -4.54 1.06
CA TYR A 666 16.45 -4.77 2.17
C TYR A 666 17.50 -3.67 2.30
N VAL A 667 17.48 -2.61 1.49
CA VAL A 667 18.37 -1.46 1.70
C VAL A 667 18.03 -0.81 3.03
N TYR A 668 19.05 -0.60 3.86
CA TYR A 668 18.92 -0.01 5.20
C TYR A 668 18.27 1.37 5.14
N TRP A 669 17.12 1.51 5.79
CA TRP A 669 16.30 2.72 5.74
C TRP A 669 16.57 3.62 6.95
N LYS A 670 17.54 4.55 6.81
CA LYS A 670 17.75 5.65 7.76
C LYS A 670 16.78 6.78 7.41
N ARG A 671 15.86 7.12 8.33
CA ARG A 671 14.78 8.09 8.07
C ARG A 671 15.28 9.48 7.76
N THR A 672 16.27 10.00 8.53
CA THR A 672 16.83 11.34 8.31
C THR A 672 17.74 11.43 7.08
N SER A 673 18.20 10.30 6.53
CA SER A 673 19.08 10.25 5.36
C SER A 673 18.92 8.93 4.60
N PRO A 674 17.80 8.73 3.88
CA PRO A 674 17.59 7.56 3.03
C PRO A 674 18.67 7.47 1.93
N HIS A 675 18.79 6.30 1.30
CA HIS A 675 19.75 6.10 0.22
C HIS A 675 19.49 7.07 -0.95
N PRO A 676 20.52 7.80 -1.46
CA PRO A 676 20.33 8.89 -2.43
C PRO A 676 19.60 8.48 -3.70
N MET A 677 19.91 7.31 -4.26
CA MET A 677 19.24 6.82 -5.46
C MET A 677 17.76 6.47 -5.22
N MET A 678 17.39 6.05 -4.00
CA MET A 678 15.96 5.84 -3.65
C MET A 678 15.21 7.17 -3.62
N THR A 679 15.77 8.18 -2.94
CA THR A 679 15.18 9.52 -2.85
C THR A 679 15.11 10.20 -4.22
N LEU A 680 16.15 10.05 -5.04
CA LEU A 680 16.23 10.63 -6.39
C LEU A 680 15.08 10.14 -7.30
N PHE A 681 14.58 8.91 -7.06
CA PHE A 681 13.46 8.31 -7.78
C PHE A 681 12.18 8.24 -6.95
N ASP A 682 11.96 9.26 -6.11
CA ASP A 682 10.72 9.53 -5.37
C ASP A 682 10.33 8.46 -4.34
N ALA A 683 11.27 7.66 -3.82
CA ALA A 683 10.98 6.85 -2.67
C ALA A 683 10.73 7.75 -1.44
N PRO A 684 9.68 7.51 -0.62
CA PRO A 684 9.32 8.36 0.50
C PRO A 684 10.39 8.30 1.60
N ASN A 685 10.54 9.37 2.39
CA ASN A 685 11.44 9.37 3.55
C ASN A 685 10.94 8.46 4.69
N ARG A 686 9.65 8.11 4.69
CA ARG A 686 8.99 7.30 5.72
C ARG A 686 8.98 7.95 7.12
N GLU A 687 9.05 9.26 7.18
CA GLU A 687 8.72 10.02 8.40
C GLU A 687 7.22 10.03 8.66
N THR A 688 6.44 10.13 7.59
CA THR A 688 4.97 10.04 7.59
C THR A 688 4.50 8.89 6.69
N SER A 689 3.21 8.54 6.81
CA SER A 689 2.57 7.54 5.95
C SER A 689 2.56 8.00 4.49
N CYS A 690 2.98 7.13 3.57
CA CYS A 690 2.91 7.40 2.13
C CYS A 690 2.07 6.33 1.44
N VAL A 691 0.91 6.70 0.94
CA VAL A 691 -0.02 5.82 0.23
C VAL A 691 -0.03 6.05 -1.29
N LYS A 692 0.61 7.14 -1.74
CA LYS A 692 0.84 7.47 -3.14
C LYS A 692 2.20 8.15 -3.29
N ARG A 693 3.09 7.56 -4.09
CA ARG A 693 4.38 8.16 -4.41
C ARG A 693 4.23 9.16 -5.55
N SER A 694 5.00 10.24 -5.50
CA SER A 694 5.22 11.11 -6.66
C SER A 694 5.96 10.34 -7.76
N ARG A 695 5.86 10.82 -9.00
CA ARG A 695 6.62 10.32 -10.15
C ARG A 695 7.17 11.52 -10.92
N THR A 696 8.25 12.10 -10.39
CA THR A 696 8.91 13.26 -11.01
C THR A 696 9.77 12.84 -12.18
N ASN A 697 10.12 13.79 -13.04
CA ASN A 697 11.10 13.62 -14.10
C ASN A 697 12.07 14.81 -14.06
N THR A 698 13.30 14.55 -13.59
CA THR A 698 14.32 15.58 -13.38
C THR A 698 15.64 15.24 -14.07
N PRO A 699 16.44 16.24 -14.50
CA PRO A 699 17.77 16.00 -15.07
C PRO A 699 18.71 15.24 -14.13
N LEU A 700 18.56 15.41 -12.81
CA LEU A 700 19.36 14.68 -11.81
C LEU A 700 19.11 13.18 -11.84
N GLN A 701 17.91 12.72 -12.20
CA GLN A 701 17.62 11.30 -12.38
C GLN A 701 18.45 10.69 -13.51
N SER A 702 18.55 11.38 -14.66
CA SER A 702 19.40 10.93 -15.78
C SER A 702 20.87 10.91 -15.38
N LEU A 703 21.34 11.93 -14.65
CA LEU A 703 22.71 11.98 -14.15
C LEU A 703 22.99 10.81 -13.18
N GLY A 704 22.09 10.51 -12.26
CA GLY A 704 22.21 9.39 -11.32
C GLY A 704 22.25 8.03 -12.02
N LEU A 705 21.38 7.81 -13.02
CA LEU A 705 21.33 6.55 -13.79
C LEU A 705 22.64 6.25 -14.51
N LEU A 706 23.35 7.27 -14.97
CA LEU A 706 24.57 7.12 -15.78
C LEU A 706 25.87 7.21 -14.97
N ASN A 707 25.86 7.77 -13.75
CA ASN A 707 27.10 8.09 -13.02
C ASN A 707 27.16 7.52 -11.59
N GLU A 708 26.06 7.01 -11.03
CA GLU A 708 26.12 6.42 -9.69
C GLU A 708 26.96 5.14 -9.73
N THR A 709 27.87 4.98 -8.74
CA THR A 709 28.89 3.92 -8.73
C THR A 709 28.32 2.51 -8.90
N GLN A 710 27.25 2.17 -8.17
CA GLN A 710 26.66 0.83 -8.27
C GLN A 710 25.92 0.63 -9.62
N ARG A 711 25.33 1.71 -10.18
CA ARG A 711 24.72 1.67 -11.53
C ARG A 711 25.76 1.39 -12.61
N VAL A 712 26.93 2.02 -12.52
CA VAL A 712 28.04 1.78 -13.47
C VAL A 712 28.55 0.35 -13.33
N GLU A 713 28.70 -0.15 -12.10
CA GLU A 713 29.08 -1.55 -11.84
C GLU A 713 28.08 -2.54 -12.43
N MET A 714 26.77 -2.33 -12.19
CA MET A 714 25.70 -3.17 -12.75
C MET A 714 25.74 -3.16 -14.28
N ALA A 715 25.93 -2.00 -14.91
CA ALA A 715 26.06 -1.89 -16.35
C ALA A 715 27.29 -2.66 -16.89
N ARG A 716 28.41 -2.54 -16.20
CA ARG A 716 29.67 -3.27 -16.54
C ARG A 716 29.48 -4.78 -16.45
N MET A 717 28.86 -5.27 -15.38
CA MET A 717 28.60 -6.70 -15.18
C MET A 717 27.56 -7.23 -16.18
N PHE A 718 26.58 -6.40 -16.54
CA PHE A 718 25.62 -6.76 -17.59
C PHE A 718 26.31 -6.88 -18.95
N ALA A 719 27.22 -5.95 -19.29
CA ALA A 719 28.06 -6.04 -20.48
C ALA A 719 28.94 -7.31 -20.48
N GLU A 720 29.55 -7.63 -19.34
CA GLU A 720 30.38 -8.85 -19.16
C GLU A 720 29.54 -10.11 -19.40
N ARG A 721 28.33 -10.18 -18.86
CA ARG A 721 27.37 -11.27 -19.10
C ARG A 721 27.08 -11.44 -20.61
N LEU A 722 26.71 -10.36 -21.30
CA LEU A 722 26.40 -10.40 -22.73
C LEU A 722 27.58 -10.88 -23.57
N LEU A 723 28.80 -10.40 -23.28
CA LEU A 723 30.05 -10.79 -23.97
C LEU A 723 30.38 -12.28 -23.77
N LYS A 724 30.08 -12.83 -22.58
CA LYS A 724 30.35 -14.26 -22.28
C LYS A 724 29.29 -15.18 -22.87
N GLU A 725 28.02 -14.80 -22.79
CA GLU A 725 26.91 -15.68 -23.20
C GLU A 725 26.69 -15.73 -24.70
N ARG A 726 27.14 -14.68 -25.45
CA ARG A 726 26.88 -14.57 -26.91
C ARG A 726 28.11 -14.20 -27.71
N ALA A 727 28.24 -14.81 -28.87
CA ALA A 727 29.43 -14.67 -29.70
C ALA A 727 29.45 -13.39 -30.57
N THR A 728 28.27 -13.01 -31.12
CA THR A 728 28.16 -11.85 -32.03
C THR A 728 27.40 -10.69 -31.39
N ASP A 729 27.63 -9.47 -31.89
CA ASP A 729 26.95 -8.27 -31.42
C ASP A 729 25.42 -8.35 -31.60
N ASP A 730 24.96 -8.89 -32.72
CA ASP A 730 23.52 -9.12 -32.97
C ASP A 730 22.89 -10.01 -31.90
N GLN A 731 23.55 -11.14 -31.60
CA GLN A 731 23.07 -12.05 -30.56
C GLN A 731 23.09 -11.43 -29.16
N ARG A 732 24.07 -10.57 -28.88
CA ARG A 732 24.18 -9.81 -27.61
C ARG A 732 23.06 -8.78 -27.49
N LEU A 733 22.73 -8.08 -28.58
CA LEU A 733 21.62 -7.14 -28.65
C LEU A 733 20.28 -7.87 -28.46
N ASP A 734 20.08 -9.02 -29.10
CA ASP A 734 18.88 -9.84 -28.91
C ASP A 734 18.72 -10.24 -27.44
N LEU A 735 19.78 -10.70 -26.79
CA LEU A 735 19.75 -11.04 -25.36
C LEU A 735 19.47 -9.82 -24.48
N LEU A 736 20.12 -8.67 -24.72
CA LEU A 736 19.88 -7.43 -23.98
C LEU A 736 18.40 -7.04 -24.01
N PHE A 737 17.82 -7.02 -25.22
CA PHE A 737 16.41 -6.64 -25.38
C PHE A 737 15.45 -7.71 -24.83
N THR A 738 15.80 -8.99 -24.94
CA THR A 738 15.01 -10.07 -24.31
C THR A 738 14.97 -9.92 -22.80
N LEU A 739 16.10 -9.64 -22.15
CA LEU A 739 16.18 -9.46 -20.71
C LEU A 739 15.41 -8.22 -20.24
N LEU A 740 15.55 -7.07 -20.90
CA LEU A 740 14.94 -5.83 -20.44
C LEU A 740 13.50 -5.61 -20.95
N ALA A 741 13.20 -6.05 -22.18
CA ALA A 741 11.93 -5.77 -22.88
C ALA A 741 11.13 -7.01 -23.26
N CYS A 742 11.64 -8.24 -23.02
CA CYS A 742 11.05 -9.52 -23.41
C CYS A 742 10.82 -9.67 -24.91
N ARG A 743 11.61 -9.01 -25.74
CA ARG A 743 11.55 -9.03 -27.21
C ARG A 743 12.92 -8.73 -27.83
N GLU A 744 13.06 -9.05 -29.09
CA GLU A 744 14.20 -8.58 -29.88
C GLU A 744 14.12 -7.07 -30.18
N PRO A 745 15.27 -6.40 -30.47
CA PRO A 745 15.29 -5.01 -30.91
C PRO A 745 14.64 -4.87 -32.30
N ASN A 746 13.93 -3.79 -32.53
CA ASN A 746 13.48 -3.46 -33.86
C ASN A 746 14.68 -2.92 -34.71
N PRO A 747 14.55 -2.78 -36.05
CA PRO A 747 15.65 -2.36 -36.91
C PRO A 747 16.27 -0.99 -36.51
N ALA A 748 15.45 -0.02 -36.11
CA ALA A 748 15.92 1.30 -35.71
C ALA A 748 16.69 1.27 -34.36
N GLU A 749 16.20 0.46 -33.40
CA GLU A 749 16.89 0.23 -32.13
C GLU A 749 18.24 -0.45 -32.36
N ARG A 750 18.28 -1.49 -33.18
CA ARG A 750 19.52 -2.22 -33.53
C ARG A 750 20.53 -1.29 -34.18
N GLU A 751 20.11 -0.48 -35.13
CA GLU A 751 20.97 0.51 -35.79
C GLU A 751 21.52 1.55 -34.80
N ALA A 752 20.67 2.07 -33.89
CA ALA A 752 21.11 3.03 -32.87
C ALA A 752 22.15 2.41 -31.91
N CYS A 753 21.93 1.15 -31.48
CA CYS A 753 22.86 0.42 -30.63
C CYS A 753 24.22 0.20 -31.32
N ASN A 754 24.22 -0.22 -32.61
CA ASN A 754 25.44 -0.44 -33.37
C ASN A 754 26.21 0.86 -33.54
N ARG A 755 25.57 1.99 -33.88
CA ARG A 755 26.24 3.29 -33.95
C ARG A 755 26.87 3.68 -32.61
N LEU A 756 26.22 3.43 -31.48
CA LEU A 756 26.80 3.71 -30.17
C LEU A 756 28.01 2.81 -29.89
N LEU A 757 27.93 1.51 -30.18
CA LEU A 757 29.02 0.57 -30.00
C LEU A 757 30.26 0.99 -30.84
N ASP A 758 30.07 1.31 -32.13
CA ASP A 758 31.18 1.74 -33.01
C ASP A 758 31.84 3.01 -32.48
N SER A 759 31.02 3.99 -32.03
CA SER A 759 31.54 5.23 -31.45
C SER A 759 32.35 4.98 -30.17
N MET A 760 31.86 4.10 -29.30
CA MET A 760 32.53 3.79 -28.03
C MET A 760 33.77 2.92 -28.23
N ARG A 761 33.73 1.97 -29.15
CA ARG A 761 34.91 1.19 -29.51
C ARG A 761 36.05 2.09 -30.01
N LYS A 762 35.73 3.07 -30.88
CA LYS A 762 36.70 4.06 -31.34
C LYS A 762 37.27 4.87 -30.18
N ARG A 763 36.42 5.43 -29.33
CA ARG A 763 36.81 6.19 -28.14
C ARG A 763 37.77 5.42 -27.24
N TYR A 764 37.44 4.18 -26.90
CA TYR A 764 38.24 3.39 -25.97
C TYR A 764 39.46 2.74 -26.61
N ALA A 765 39.50 2.61 -27.92
CA ALA A 765 40.73 2.27 -28.64
C ALA A 765 41.73 3.43 -28.60
N GLU A 766 41.24 4.68 -28.66
CA GLU A 766 42.09 5.90 -28.57
C GLU A 766 42.51 6.23 -27.13
N SER A 767 41.74 5.81 -26.13
CA SER A 767 41.99 6.08 -24.71
C SER A 767 41.79 4.82 -23.84
N GLY A 768 42.74 3.93 -23.84
CA GLY A 768 42.73 2.69 -23.06
C GLY A 768 42.68 2.92 -21.56
N ASN A 769 43.28 4.02 -21.06
CA ASN A 769 43.19 4.38 -19.63
C ASN A 769 41.75 4.68 -19.18
N ASP A 770 40.93 5.30 -20.07
CA ASP A 770 39.51 5.57 -19.76
C ASP A 770 38.72 4.27 -19.71
N ALA A 771 39.03 3.30 -20.60
CA ALA A 771 38.42 1.98 -20.55
C ALA A 771 38.76 1.27 -19.23
N ASP A 772 40.04 1.28 -18.82
CA ASP A 772 40.47 0.67 -17.57
C ASP A 772 39.86 1.35 -16.34
N ALA A 773 39.76 2.67 -16.33
CA ALA A 773 39.09 3.42 -15.25
C ALA A 773 37.63 3.03 -15.12
N LEU A 774 36.87 2.97 -16.23
CA LEU A 774 35.48 2.54 -16.25
C LEU A 774 35.30 1.11 -15.74
N LEU A 775 36.12 0.19 -16.24
CA LEU A 775 36.01 -1.25 -15.94
C LEU A 775 36.52 -1.64 -14.54
N ASN A 776 37.18 -0.74 -13.82
CA ASN A 776 37.56 -0.91 -12.43
C ASN A 776 36.53 -0.29 -11.43
N THR A 777 35.39 0.23 -11.91
CA THR A 777 34.34 0.76 -11.05
C THR A 777 33.59 -0.38 -10.36
N GLY A 778 33.35 -0.25 -9.04
CA GLY A 778 32.65 -1.22 -8.22
C GLY A 778 33.56 -2.18 -7.48
N GLU A 779 32.96 -3.14 -6.72
CA GLU A 779 33.67 -4.10 -5.90
C GLU A 779 34.01 -5.40 -6.64
N VAL A 780 33.13 -5.84 -7.56
CA VAL A 780 33.31 -7.08 -8.30
C VAL A 780 34.47 -6.92 -9.31
N PRO A 781 35.51 -7.76 -9.26
CA PRO A 781 36.61 -7.68 -10.24
C PRO A 781 36.11 -7.93 -11.66
N ARG A 782 36.63 -7.16 -12.66
CA ARG A 782 36.36 -7.45 -14.07
C ARG A 782 37.01 -8.75 -14.54
N ASP A 783 36.42 -9.40 -15.51
CA ASP A 783 37.06 -10.50 -16.22
C ASP A 783 38.13 -9.94 -17.20
N LYS A 784 39.42 -10.19 -16.87
CA LYS A 784 40.56 -9.72 -17.65
C LYS A 784 40.80 -10.50 -18.95
N THR A 785 40.05 -11.59 -19.17
CA THR A 785 40.11 -12.34 -20.44
C THR A 785 39.34 -11.65 -21.56
N LEU A 786 38.42 -10.77 -21.23
CA LEU A 786 37.66 -9.96 -22.19
C LEU A 786 38.49 -8.78 -22.69
N ASN A 787 38.34 -8.45 -23.99
CA ASN A 787 38.96 -7.26 -24.56
C ASN A 787 38.46 -6.00 -23.87
N ALA A 788 39.34 -5.19 -23.30
CA ALA A 788 38.99 -4.02 -22.49
C ALA A 788 38.20 -2.96 -23.29
N THR A 789 38.58 -2.70 -24.55
CA THR A 789 37.90 -1.73 -25.43
C THR A 789 36.49 -2.15 -25.72
N ASP A 790 36.28 -3.43 -26.05
CA ASP A 790 34.96 -3.97 -26.35
C ASP A 790 34.08 -4.04 -25.09
N HIS A 791 34.63 -4.49 -23.96
CA HIS A 791 33.94 -4.52 -22.68
C HIS A 791 33.49 -3.11 -22.24
N ALA A 792 34.35 -2.11 -22.35
CA ALA A 792 34.00 -0.72 -22.02
C ALA A 792 32.94 -0.14 -22.98
N ALA A 793 33.01 -0.46 -24.29
CA ALA A 793 31.98 -0.05 -25.23
C ALA A 793 30.60 -0.65 -24.91
N TRP A 794 30.57 -1.95 -24.62
CA TRP A 794 29.33 -2.64 -24.18
C TRP A 794 28.82 -2.13 -22.81
N THR A 795 29.74 -1.72 -21.91
CA THR A 795 29.33 -1.08 -20.63
C THR A 795 28.57 0.22 -20.87
N GLN A 796 28.98 1.05 -21.85
CA GLN A 796 28.22 2.27 -22.16
C GLN A 796 26.86 1.97 -22.80
N LEU A 797 26.78 0.94 -23.63
CA LEU A 797 25.52 0.52 -24.23
C LEU A 797 24.54 -0.01 -23.15
N THR A 798 25.01 -0.89 -22.28
CA THR A 798 24.15 -1.43 -21.19
C THR A 798 23.76 -0.35 -20.19
N ALA A 799 24.64 0.62 -19.87
CA ALA A 799 24.29 1.79 -19.05
C ALA A 799 23.18 2.62 -19.71
N THR A 800 23.28 2.86 -21.03
CA THR A 800 22.26 3.57 -21.80
C THR A 800 20.94 2.79 -21.83
N ALA A 801 20.97 1.48 -22.05
CA ALA A 801 19.77 0.63 -22.04
C ALA A 801 19.07 0.62 -20.68
N LEU A 802 19.84 0.50 -19.58
CA LEU A 802 19.33 0.56 -18.20
C LEU A 802 18.79 1.95 -17.81
N ALA A 803 19.18 3.00 -18.51
CA ALA A 803 18.69 4.38 -18.34
C ALA A 803 17.57 4.76 -19.32
N SER A 804 17.13 3.84 -20.17
CA SER A 804 16.07 4.06 -21.17
C SER A 804 14.72 3.50 -20.72
N ASP A 805 13.67 3.81 -21.49
CA ASP A 805 12.30 3.27 -21.26
C ASP A 805 12.27 1.74 -21.19
N LEU A 806 13.24 1.03 -21.79
CA LEU A 806 13.35 -0.44 -21.71
C LEU A 806 13.37 -0.95 -20.25
N ALA A 807 14.08 -0.23 -19.38
CA ALA A 807 14.23 -0.58 -17.97
C ALA A 807 13.43 0.31 -17.03
N LEU A 808 13.08 1.55 -17.44
CA LEU A 808 12.47 2.54 -16.57
C LEU A 808 10.94 2.49 -16.55
N MET A 809 10.30 1.98 -17.61
CA MET A 809 8.85 2.11 -17.78
C MET A 809 8.13 0.77 -17.73
N LEU A 810 6.94 0.78 -17.11
CA LEU A 810 5.91 -0.22 -17.35
C LEU A 810 5.07 0.23 -18.56
N PHE A 811 4.84 -0.68 -19.53
CA PHE A 811 4.00 -0.42 -20.72
C PHE A 811 3.34 -1.71 -21.22
#